data_df1b0025e5510746a87327fd66c82c31
#
_entry.id   df1b0025e5510746a87327fd66c82c31
#
_cell.length_a   1.000
_cell.length_b   1.000
_cell.length_c   1.000
_cell.angle_alpha   90.00
_cell.angle_beta   90.00
_cell.angle_gamma   90.00
#
_symmetry.space_group_name_H-M   'P 1'
#
loop_
_entity.id
_entity.type
_entity.pdbx_description
1 polymer ?
#
loop_
_entity_poly.entity_id
_entity_poly.type
_entity_poly.pdbx_seq_one_letter_code
_entity_poly.pdbx_strand_id
1 'polypeptide(L)'
;METIHKKDGRLHIYVRQDKYKGELKSHNWVGRTYLNGKQKVISSGTTNLDEAIPILEKWFDELQIEKKENIQENPVNVPENQTQQEQISTAAIEQPSQEAVNKPSAPTVDGDIQNPKKNVVMGMLEKLKSLKNLKGSKNSSDNNISNQTPQKNKAKELFQKFFQSKVSKMSVAGEEIAGLDITREAIRVAQVSQDKEENWILDKFSYRLLDQEKMADNFLDNKDYIAEEIELVMSNAKITSKNIALSIPVTSAIIRVVTSPLMTDDELQKAIETDSLWENLVQLTDNLNDYSVFHQIINRNSKNNTMEILFVASKLSDVNAYASIAKKAGLNPVIMDVRCFTLKNAHDNTKFKSINKNENSVILELGQEENYLMIIHNSIPIITDIFLRPQEKQHIMDVVNEQIPTEAEAVIRRYAMQIKQAITDYEVKYDNKVTSIQVVSSLKNISFLIPAFKKNLPTTGFINFDPLQSVSVPSYNNEKIPNDNKSPIASVLGLAYRKLDVFGYYKFVTAVKNINLLPNRDAIRQQNKLKFLSGFALKGVAGAVAGIYLLLIVFSYFQISSNKEQLVQFDEIQMEFDKLNIQFSKLAKKRREMQKSLDLGKMINSNQATSYRTLAQVTRSVPLRVNFNKITFDGKDSLIIEGMAFSDQDILNFIANLNAKSLIEQASLATMKVENSETTAGNNNKKGFVINCKLKAT
;
A
#
# COMPACT_ATOMS: atom_id res chain seq x y z
N MET A 1 7.87 31.94 12.19
CA MET A 1 8.92 32.57 11.36
C MET A 1 8.54 32.36 9.92
N GLU A 2 8.55 33.43 9.15
CA GLU A 2 8.20 33.39 7.74
C GLU A 2 9.29 32.69 6.91
N THR A 3 8.85 31.80 6.03
CA THR A 3 9.71 31.24 4.99
C THR A 3 9.58 32.15 3.78
N ILE A 4 10.71 32.68 3.30
CA ILE A 4 10.75 33.56 2.15
C ILE A 4 10.94 32.71 0.90
N HIS A 5 10.11 32.96 -0.09
CA HIS A 5 10.15 32.24 -1.38
C HIS A 5 10.75 33.15 -2.45
N LYS A 6 11.81 32.68 -3.12
CA LYS A 6 12.50 33.35 -4.21
C LYS A 6 12.60 32.46 -5.45
N LYS A 7 12.99 33.02 -6.61
CA LYS A 7 13.19 32.31 -7.87
C LYS A 7 11.93 31.46 -8.24
N ASP A 8 10.79 32.14 -8.35
CA ASP A 8 9.49 31.54 -8.68
C ASP A 8 9.06 30.40 -7.71
N GLY A 9 9.34 30.59 -6.43
CA GLY A 9 8.99 29.63 -5.40
C GLY A 9 9.90 28.41 -5.32
N ARG A 10 10.97 28.32 -6.13
CA ARG A 10 11.90 27.18 -6.15
C ARG A 10 13.03 27.27 -5.12
N LEU A 11 13.31 28.45 -4.59
CA LEU A 11 14.26 28.68 -3.51
C LEU A 11 13.52 29.09 -2.25
N HIS A 12 13.61 28.28 -1.20
CA HIS A 12 13.01 28.55 0.10
C HIS A 12 14.09 29.00 1.08
N ILE A 13 13.94 30.17 1.68
CA ILE A 13 14.88 30.76 2.63
C ILE A 13 14.23 30.83 4.00
N TYR A 14 14.86 30.24 5.03
CA TYR A 14 14.32 30.16 6.38
C TYR A 14 15.44 29.97 7.41
N VAL A 15 15.15 30.17 8.70
CA VAL A 15 16.06 29.83 9.80
C VAL A 15 15.66 28.47 10.37
N ARG A 16 16.61 27.54 10.53
CA ARG A 16 16.36 26.23 11.10
C ARG A 16 15.90 26.33 12.54
N GLN A 17 14.89 25.52 12.90
CA GLN A 17 14.34 25.47 14.26
C GLN A 17 14.94 24.35 15.11
N ASP A 18 16.04 23.77 14.69
CA ASP A 18 16.73 22.72 15.43
C ASP A 18 17.27 23.26 16.76
N LYS A 19 16.82 22.72 17.86
CA LYS A 19 17.22 23.13 19.21
C LYS A 19 18.22 22.16 19.81
N TYR A 20 19.27 22.71 20.44
CA TYR A 20 20.20 21.97 21.29
C TYR A 20 20.19 22.59 22.69
N LYS A 21 19.89 21.79 23.73
CA LYS A 21 19.76 22.25 25.13
C LYS A 21 18.76 23.42 25.33
N GLY A 22 17.72 23.51 24.49
CA GLY A 22 16.67 24.54 24.61
C GLY A 22 16.88 25.76 23.71
N GLU A 23 18.10 25.99 23.19
CA GLU A 23 18.44 27.11 22.33
C GLU A 23 18.55 26.66 20.87
N LEU A 24 18.37 27.58 19.92
CA LEU A 24 18.53 27.30 18.50
C LEU A 24 19.98 26.95 18.18
N LYS A 25 20.20 25.88 17.43
CA LYS A 25 21.52 25.39 17.05
C LYS A 25 22.30 26.39 16.16
N SER A 26 21.58 27.20 15.41
CA SER A 26 22.10 28.26 14.54
C SER A 26 21.00 29.27 14.24
N HIS A 27 21.36 30.54 14.21
CA HIS A 27 20.49 31.65 13.82
C HIS A 27 20.68 32.04 12.34
N ASN A 28 21.56 31.35 11.62
CA ASN A 28 21.87 31.65 10.24
C ASN A 28 20.71 31.27 9.31
N TRP A 29 20.50 32.08 8.28
CA TRP A 29 19.56 31.80 7.21
C TRP A 29 20.04 30.65 6.35
N VAL A 30 19.11 29.83 5.91
CA VAL A 30 19.35 28.59 5.16
C VAL A 30 18.50 28.60 3.90
N GLY A 31 19.13 28.30 2.77
CA GLY A 31 18.45 28.10 1.49
C GLY A 31 18.14 26.62 1.24
N ARG A 32 16.95 26.34 0.76
CA ARG A 32 16.51 25.00 0.36
C ARG A 32 15.93 25.04 -1.05
N THR A 33 16.36 24.11 -1.88
CA THR A 33 15.79 23.88 -3.21
C THR A 33 15.72 22.38 -3.52
N TYR A 34 14.98 22.02 -4.55
CA TYR A 34 14.90 20.66 -5.06
C TYR A 34 15.52 20.59 -6.47
N LEU A 35 16.51 19.72 -6.63
CA LEU A 35 17.18 19.48 -7.91
C LEU A 35 17.12 17.98 -8.20
N ASN A 36 16.55 17.59 -9.35
CA ASN A 36 16.40 16.18 -9.77
C ASN A 36 15.74 15.29 -8.69
N GLY A 37 14.69 15.81 -8.03
CA GLY A 37 13.99 15.10 -6.95
C GLY A 37 14.74 15.04 -5.61
N LYS A 38 15.99 15.52 -5.54
CA LYS A 38 16.77 15.56 -4.29
C LYS A 38 16.72 16.98 -3.69
N GLN A 39 16.57 17.01 -2.37
CA GLN A 39 16.63 18.27 -1.61
C GLN A 39 18.08 18.71 -1.44
N LYS A 40 18.40 19.94 -1.85
CA LYS A 40 19.68 20.60 -1.58
C LYS A 40 19.45 21.71 -0.56
N VAL A 41 20.34 21.80 0.42
CA VAL A 41 20.24 22.76 1.52
C VAL A 41 21.62 23.33 1.82
N ILE A 42 21.72 24.65 1.95
CA ILE A 42 22.97 25.33 2.33
C ILE A 42 22.69 26.40 3.38
N SER A 43 23.65 26.69 4.24
CA SER A 43 23.61 27.83 5.14
C SER A 43 24.29 29.05 4.52
N SER A 44 23.66 30.23 4.65
CA SER A 44 24.26 31.49 4.20
C SER A 44 25.50 31.93 5.02
N GLY A 45 25.66 31.36 6.23
CA GLY A 45 26.71 31.77 7.16
C GLY A 45 26.41 33.06 7.94
N THR A 46 25.35 33.79 7.60
CA THR A 46 24.97 35.08 8.22
C THR A 46 23.57 34.97 8.88
N THR A 47 23.37 35.76 9.92
CA THR A 47 22.08 35.97 10.58
C THR A 47 21.29 37.12 9.99
N ASN A 48 21.95 37.98 9.18
CA ASN A 48 21.35 39.10 8.48
C ASN A 48 20.62 38.58 7.21
N LEU A 49 19.36 38.89 7.07
CA LEU A 49 18.54 38.44 5.93
C LEU A 49 18.97 39.08 4.63
N ASP A 50 19.28 40.37 4.64
CA ASP A 50 19.65 41.13 3.41
C ASP A 50 20.98 40.66 2.81
N GLU A 51 21.89 40.16 3.65
CA GLU A 51 23.13 39.53 3.23
C GLU A 51 22.94 38.08 2.80
N ALA A 52 22.00 37.36 3.45
CA ALA A 52 21.74 35.97 3.17
C ALA A 52 21.07 35.76 1.81
N ILE A 53 20.16 36.64 1.41
CA ILE A 53 19.40 36.51 0.15
C ILE A 53 20.34 36.41 -1.05
N PRO A 54 21.27 37.37 -1.31
CA PRO A 54 22.13 37.32 -2.51
C PRO A 54 23.06 36.10 -2.49
N ILE A 55 23.55 35.66 -1.33
CA ILE A 55 24.39 34.45 -1.21
C ILE A 55 23.60 33.20 -1.62
N LEU A 56 22.38 33.08 -1.17
CA LEU A 56 21.54 31.91 -1.43
C LEU A 56 20.98 31.92 -2.86
N GLU A 57 20.69 33.07 -3.43
CA GLU A 57 20.29 33.19 -4.84
C GLU A 57 21.43 32.82 -5.77
N LYS A 58 22.66 33.30 -5.48
CA LYS A 58 23.87 32.94 -6.25
C LYS A 58 24.10 31.41 -6.21
N TRP A 59 24.04 30.80 -5.05
CA TRP A 59 24.14 29.35 -4.91
C TRP A 59 23.07 28.61 -5.72
N PHE A 60 21.84 29.11 -5.72
CA PHE A 60 20.76 28.52 -6.52
C PHE A 60 21.05 28.60 -8.02
N ASP A 61 21.55 29.74 -8.48
CA ASP A 61 21.88 29.94 -9.89
C ASP A 61 23.07 29.06 -10.32
N GLU A 62 24.09 28.89 -9.49
CA GLU A 62 25.22 27.98 -9.71
C GLU A 62 24.74 26.53 -9.88
N LEU A 63 23.83 26.06 -9.03
CA LEU A 63 23.22 24.73 -9.17
C LEU A 63 22.43 24.53 -10.48
N GLN A 64 21.85 25.60 -11.04
CA GLN A 64 21.16 25.53 -12.33
C GLN A 64 22.13 25.50 -13.51
N ILE A 65 23.33 26.09 -13.38
CA ILE A 65 24.39 26.03 -14.38
C ILE A 65 24.99 24.62 -14.41
N GLU A 66 25.36 24.03 -13.26
CA GLU A 66 25.83 22.64 -13.17
C GLU A 66 24.86 21.66 -13.84
N LYS A 67 23.54 21.91 -13.71
CA LYS A 67 22.53 21.12 -14.39
C LYS A 67 22.58 21.23 -15.91
N LYS A 68 22.91 22.40 -16.46
CA LYS A 68 23.00 22.61 -17.90
C LYS A 68 24.26 21.98 -18.49
N GLU A 69 25.38 22.04 -17.78
CA GLU A 69 26.66 21.47 -18.20
C GLU A 69 26.61 19.91 -18.20
N ASN A 70 26.02 19.31 -17.20
CA ASN A 70 25.82 17.85 -17.14
C ASN A 70 24.86 17.29 -18.20
N ILE A 71 24.09 18.15 -18.88
CA ILE A 71 23.21 17.71 -19.99
C ILE A 71 23.99 17.77 -21.33
N GLN A 72 25.12 18.49 -21.39
CA GLN A 72 25.91 18.65 -22.62
C GLN A 72 27.06 17.64 -22.79
N GLU A 73 27.41 16.86 -21.75
CA GLU A 73 28.50 15.88 -21.78
C GLU A 73 28.14 14.44 -22.19
N ASN A 74 26.91 14.16 -22.58
CA ASN A 74 26.54 12.85 -23.12
C ASN A 74 25.83 12.98 -24.47
N PRO A 75 26.57 13.01 -25.62
CA PRO A 75 25.95 12.83 -26.92
C PRO A 75 25.64 11.34 -27.16
N VAL A 76 24.38 10.98 -27.10
CA VAL A 76 23.91 9.70 -27.60
C VAL A 76 23.97 9.71 -29.12
N ASN A 77 24.79 8.87 -29.70
CA ASN A 77 24.82 8.56 -31.15
C ASN A 77 23.47 7.92 -31.52
N VAL A 78 22.72 8.58 -32.39
CA VAL A 78 21.62 8.03 -33.15
C VAL A 78 21.98 8.12 -34.62
N PRO A 79 21.89 7.03 -35.39
CA PRO A 79 22.15 7.09 -36.83
C PRO A 79 21.00 7.79 -37.57
N GLU A 80 21.41 8.71 -38.44
CA GLU A 80 20.56 9.35 -39.44
C GLU A 80 19.86 8.33 -40.37
N ASN A 81 18.57 8.55 -40.60
CA ASN A 81 17.99 8.32 -41.93
C ASN A 81 16.81 9.27 -42.16
N GLN A 82 17.12 10.20 -42.99
CA GLN A 82 16.38 10.86 -44.10
C GLN A 82 14.86 11.02 -44.10
N THR A 83 14.46 12.26 -44.02
CA THR A 83 13.73 13.10 -45.00
C THR A 83 12.25 12.80 -45.23
N GLN A 84 11.41 13.74 -44.83
CA GLN A 84 10.62 14.53 -45.76
C GLN A 84 9.97 15.73 -45.04
N GLN A 85 10.12 16.90 -45.71
CA GLN A 85 9.52 18.18 -45.39
C GLN A 85 7.99 18.14 -45.66
N GLU A 86 7.22 18.77 -44.82
CA GLU A 86 6.09 19.60 -45.28
C GLU A 86 5.92 20.81 -44.36
N GLN A 87 6.06 21.97 -44.98
CA GLN A 87 5.72 23.29 -44.46
C GLN A 87 4.20 23.44 -44.44
N ILE A 88 3.64 24.01 -43.41
CA ILE A 88 2.47 24.90 -43.50
C ILE A 88 2.49 25.83 -42.26
N SER A 89 2.84 27.07 -42.48
CA SER A 89 2.09 28.31 -42.27
C SER A 89 1.61 28.70 -40.87
N THR A 90 2.26 29.74 -40.41
CA THR A 90 1.89 30.78 -39.43
C THR A 90 0.42 31.24 -39.50
N ALA A 91 -0.22 31.32 -38.34
CA ALA A 91 -1.20 32.37 -38.06
C ALA A 91 -1.14 32.74 -36.56
N ALA A 92 -0.75 33.99 -36.34
CA ALA A 92 -0.88 34.69 -35.09
C ALA A 92 -2.35 35.05 -34.84
N ILE A 93 -2.83 34.93 -33.62
CA ILE A 93 -3.98 35.70 -33.13
C ILE A 93 -3.73 36.06 -31.65
N GLU A 94 -3.80 37.32 -31.45
CA GLU A 94 -3.76 38.24 -30.35
C GLU A 94 -4.38 37.84 -29.02
N GLN A 95 -3.80 38.35 -27.97
CA GLN A 95 -4.43 38.57 -26.66
C GLN A 95 -5.57 39.59 -26.74
N PRO A 96 -6.49 39.57 -25.82
CA PRO A 96 -6.85 40.81 -25.13
C PRO A 96 -6.80 40.72 -23.59
N SER A 97 -6.37 41.87 -23.14
CA SER A 97 -6.18 42.43 -21.82
C SER A 97 -7.39 42.40 -20.90
N GLN A 98 -7.09 42.26 -19.62
CA GLN A 98 -7.61 42.91 -18.40
C GLN A 98 -9.04 43.48 -18.41
N GLU A 99 -9.82 43.05 -17.42
CA GLU A 99 -10.63 43.99 -16.63
C GLU A 99 -10.79 43.50 -15.18
N ALA A 100 -10.48 44.43 -14.28
CA ALA A 100 -10.64 44.33 -12.85
C ALA A 100 -12.08 44.71 -12.45
N VAL A 101 -12.72 43.95 -11.59
CA VAL A 101 -13.92 44.40 -10.89
C VAL A 101 -13.88 44.03 -9.41
N ASN A 102 -13.71 45.08 -8.65
CA ASN A 102 -14.14 45.42 -7.31
C ASN A 102 -14.80 44.38 -6.38
N LYS A 103 -14.18 44.36 -5.21
CA LYS A 103 -14.68 43.96 -3.88
C LYS A 103 -15.88 44.83 -3.44
N PRO A 104 -16.76 44.31 -2.62
CA PRO A 104 -17.29 45.10 -1.49
C PRO A 104 -16.98 44.46 -0.13
N SER A 105 -16.65 45.34 0.76
CA SER A 105 -16.29 45.23 2.16
C SER A 105 -17.40 44.71 3.06
N ALA A 106 -16.95 44.10 4.15
CA ALA A 106 -17.67 43.58 5.28
C ALA A 106 -18.53 44.61 6.05
N PRO A 107 -19.34 44.09 6.97
CA PRO A 107 -19.38 44.76 8.29
C PRO A 107 -18.93 43.78 9.41
N THR A 108 -18.10 44.35 10.26
CA THR A 108 -17.71 43.87 11.58
C THR A 108 -18.92 43.77 12.50
N VAL A 109 -19.02 42.63 13.18
CA VAL A 109 -19.74 42.53 14.44
C VAL A 109 -18.87 41.76 15.42
N ASP A 110 -18.40 42.44 16.45
CA ASP A 110 -17.79 41.87 17.63
C ASP A 110 -18.76 40.95 18.37
N GLY A 111 -18.27 39.79 18.76
CA GLY A 111 -19.00 38.87 19.59
C GLY A 111 -18.08 37.78 20.09
N ASP A 112 -17.49 38.00 21.26
CA ASP A 112 -16.74 37.02 22.04
C ASP A 112 -17.50 35.70 22.19
N ILE A 113 -16.96 34.64 21.61
CA ILE A 113 -17.30 33.26 22.00
C ILE A 113 -16.00 32.52 22.25
N GLN A 114 -15.67 32.39 23.52
CA GLN A 114 -14.62 31.54 24.05
C GLN A 114 -14.84 30.08 23.64
N ASN A 115 -13.82 29.48 23.04
CA ASN A 115 -13.81 28.10 22.60
C ASN A 115 -13.00 27.25 23.61
N PRO A 116 -13.65 26.38 24.44
CA PRO A 116 -12.97 25.67 25.53
C PRO A 116 -12.50 24.27 25.16
N LYS A 117 -12.04 23.99 23.94
CA LYS A 117 -11.67 22.61 23.54
C LYS A 117 -10.20 22.36 23.22
N LYS A 118 -9.30 23.30 23.44
CA LYS A 118 -7.86 23.10 23.13
C LYS A 118 -6.98 22.71 24.33
N ASN A 119 -7.48 22.75 25.55
CA ASN A 119 -6.65 22.56 26.75
C ASN A 119 -6.66 21.16 27.38
N VAL A 120 -7.50 20.23 26.93
CA VAL A 120 -7.59 18.89 27.55
C VAL A 120 -6.53 17.91 27.01
N VAL A 121 -6.15 18.03 25.75
CA VAL A 121 -5.15 17.12 25.15
C VAL A 121 -3.72 17.50 25.55
N MET A 122 -3.45 18.78 25.77
CA MET A 122 -2.13 19.26 26.20
C MET A 122 -1.85 18.91 27.66
N GLY A 123 -2.84 18.91 28.52
CA GLY A 123 -2.73 18.55 29.94
C GLY A 123 -2.49 17.04 30.18
N MET A 124 -2.93 16.17 29.26
CA MET A 124 -2.64 14.72 29.35
C MET A 124 -1.21 14.37 28.93
N LEU A 125 -0.66 15.08 27.96
CA LEU A 125 0.74 14.90 27.54
C LEU A 125 1.74 15.41 28.57
N GLU A 126 1.42 16.44 29.31
CA GLU A 126 2.25 16.94 30.42
C GLU A 126 2.20 16.01 31.63
N LYS A 127 1.05 15.43 31.97
CA LYS A 127 0.95 14.41 33.04
C LYS A 127 1.71 13.12 32.72
N LEU A 128 1.85 12.74 31.47
CA LEU A 128 2.70 11.60 31.05
C LEU A 128 4.20 11.94 31.10
N LYS A 129 4.58 13.21 30.96
CA LYS A 129 5.96 13.66 31.16
C LYS A 129 6.32 13.79 32.64
N SER A 130 5.40 14.14 33.51
CA SER A 130 5.65 14.24 34.94
C SER A 130 5.82 12.89 35.64
N LEU A 131 5.26 11.81 35.11
CA LEU A 131 5.50 10.43 35.56
C LEU A 131 6.91 9.91 35.23
N LYS A 132 7.64 10.57 34.33
CA LYS A 132 9.03 10.23 33.99
C LYS A 132 10.05 10.88 34.93
N ASN A 133 9.65 11.89 35.70
CA ASN A 133 10.53 12.67 36.60
C ASN A 133 10.42 12.28 38.09
N LEU A 134 9.70 11.22 38.44
CA LEU A 134 9.59 10.73 39.83
C LEU A 134 10.63 9.64 40.16
N LYS A 135 11.85 9.77 39.58
CA LYS A 135 13.02 9.03 40.02
C LYS A 135 14.21 9.95 40.08
N GLY A 136 14.38 10.59 41.20
CA GLY A 136 15.60 11.34 41.44
C GLY A 136 15.53 12.29 42.62
N SER A 137 15.33 11.82 43.82
CA SER A 137 15.81 12.54 45.00
C SER A 137 16.54 11.57 45.88
N LYS A 138 17.86 11.76 45.93
CA LYS A 138 18.78 11.15 46.87
C LYS A 138 18.85 11.95 48.16
N ASN A 139 18.99 11.27 49.27
CA ASN A 139 20.03 11.64 50.25
C ASN A 139 20.51 10.40 51.01
N SER A 140 21.73 10.18 50.81
CA SER A 140 22.93 9.96 51.63
C SER A 140 22.86 8.95 52.79
N SER A 141 23.93 8.12 52.71
CA SER A 141 24.76 7.47 53.73
C SER A 141 24.24 6.17 54.36
N ASP A 142 24.85 5.08 54.15
CA ASP A 142 25.92 4.37 54.79
C ASP A 142 26.13 2.94 54.26
N ASN A 143 27.34 2.52 54.35
CA ASN A 143 27.93 1.24 54.02
C ASN A 143 27.16 0.01 54.50
N ASN A 144 26.95 -0.97 53.61
CA ASN A 144 27.29 -2.36 53.88
C ASN A 144 27.24 -3.21 52.60
N ILE A 145 28.34 -3.94 52.41
CA ILE A 145 28.54 -4.91 51.32
C ILE A 145 27.68 -6.12 51.60
N SER A 146 26.75 -6.40 50.72
CA SER A 146 26.22 -7.75 50.55
C SER A 146 25.79 -7.96 49.09
N ASN A 147 26.34 -8.98 48.45
CA ASN A 147 26.04 -9.50 47.13
C ASN A 147 24.53 -9.76 46.96
N GLN A 148 23.86 -8.93 46.19
CA GLN A 148 22.55 -9.25 45.63
C GLN A 148 22.55 -8.99 44.13
N THR A 149 22.47 -10.06 43.36
CA THR A 149 22.13 -10.11 41.96
C THR A 149 20.91 -9.21 41.66
N PRO A 150 20.96 -8.36 40.64
CA PRO A 150 19.81 -7.50 40.32
C PRO A 150 18.62 -8.37 39.86
N GLN A 151 17.58 -8.41 40.67
CA GLN A 151 16.28 -8.94 40.26
C GLN A 151 15.80 -8.12 39.06
N LYS A 152 16.08 -8.61 37.88
CA LYS A 152 15.42 -8.14 36.66
C LYS A 152 13.91 -8.21 36.87
N ASN A 153 13.22 -7.09 36.68
CA ASN A 153 11.78 -6.96 36.82
C ASN A 153 11.07 -7.95 35.91
N LYS A 154 10.82 -9.17 36.40
CA LYS A 154 10.08 -10.25 35.69
C LYS A 154 8.71 -9.79 35.18
N ALA A 155 8.07 -8.86 35.88
CA ALA A 155 6.81 -8.26 35.47
C ALA A 155 6.96 -7.41 34.18
N LYS A 156 8.06 -6.68 34.02
CA LYS A 156 8.32 -5.86 32.80
C LYS A 156 8.66 -6.75 31.62
N GLU A 157 9.39 -7.84 31.83
CA GLU A 157 9.67 -8.84 30.78
C GLU A 157 8.43 -9.63 30.37
N LEU A 158 7.58 -10.03 31.34
CA LEU A 158 6.30 -10.68 31.05
C LEU A 158 5.33 -9.75 30.32
N PHE A 159 5.27 -8.48 30.72
CA PHE A 159 4.46 -7.48 30.04
C PHE A 159 4.97 -7.19 28.63
N GLN A 160 6.28 -7.11 28.45
CA GLN A 160 6.90 -6.94 27.13
C GLN A 160 6.66 -8.17 26.23
N LYS A 161 6.83 -9.38 26.76
CA LYS A 161 6.54 -10.63 26.00
C LYS A 161 5.06 -10.77 25.68
N PHE A 162 4.16 -10.43 26.60
CA PHE A 162 2.73 -10.45 26.37
C PHE A 162 2.28 -9.39 25.36
N PHE A 163 2.83 -8.18 25.46
CA PHE A 163 2.53 -7.10 24.53
C PHE A 163 3.11 -7.39 23.15
N GLN A 164 4.35 -7.89 23.08
CA GLN A 164 4.99 -8.30 21.82
C GLN A 164 4.23 -9.43 21.13
N SER A 165 3.78 -10.46 21.84
CA SER A 165 3.08 -11.58 21.23
C SER A 165 1.67 -11.21 20.75
N LYS A 166 0.90 -10.45 21.53
CA LYS A 166 -0.45 -10.01 21.14
C LYS A 166 -0.45 -8.90 20.09
N VAL A 167 0.43 -7.91 20.22
CA VAL A 167 0.52 -6.82 19.24
C VAL A 167 1.08 -7.32 17.91
N SER A 168 2.02 -8.28 17.94
CA SER A 168 2.51 -8.93 16.72
C SER A 168 1.41 -9.74 16.02
N LYS A 169 0.61 -10.51 16.77
CA LYS A 169 -0.54 -11.24 16.21
C LYS A 169 -1.62 -10.30 15.67
N MET A 170 -1.85 -9.15 16.30
CA MET A 170 -2.84 -8.16 15.88
C MET A 170 -2.37 -7.30 14.69
N SER A 171 -1.07 -6.99 14.59
CA SER A 171 -0.53 -6.20 13.48
C SER A 171 -0.53 -6.94 12.16
N VAL A 172 -0.57 -8.27 12.23
CA VAL A 172 -0.54 -9.18 11.09
C VAL A 172 -1.94 -9.64 10.68
N ALA A 173 -2.94 -9.49 11.54
CA ALA A 173 -4.29 -10.02 11.35
C ALA A 173 -5.17 -9.20 10.36
N GLY A 174 -4.67 -8.12 9.79
CA GLY A 174 -5.51 -7.18 9.03
C GLY A 174 -5.28 -7.10 7.52
N GLU A 175 -4.17 -7.59 6.99
CA GLU A 175 -3.89 -7.49 5.56
C GLU A 175 -3.52 -8.86 4.98
N GLU A 176 -4.39 -9.38 4.13
CA GLU A 176 -4.12 -10.59 3.37
C GLU A 176 -3.06 -10.29 2.30
N ILE A 177 -1.98 -11.06 2.31
CA ILE A 177 -0.92 -11.00 1.31
C ILE A 177 -0.98 -12.29 0.50
N ALA A 178 -0.96 -12.16 -0.84
CA ALA A 178 -0.77 -13.29 -1.72
C ALA A 178 0.70 -13.39 -2.16
N GLY A 179 1.22 -14.59 -2.27
CA GLY A 179 2.50 -14.85 -2.92
C GLY A 179 2.33 -14.80 -4.44
N LEU A 180 3.23 -14.11 -5.14
CA LEU A 180 3.32 -14.07 -6.59
C LEU A 180 4.74 -14.42 -7.01
N ASP A 181 4.93 -15.59 -7.60
CA ASP A 181 6.19 -16.05 -8.14
C ASP A 181 6.17 -15.89 -9.67
N ILE A 182 7.10 -15.11 -10.18
CA ILE A 182 7.23 -14.80 -11.61
C ILE A 182 8.56 -15.38 -12.09
N THR A 183 8.50 -16.37 -12.96
CA THR A 183 9.66 -16.93 -13.63
C THR A 183 9.45 -16.86 -15.14
N ARG A 184 10.52 -17.04 -15.93
CA ARG A 184 10.41 -17.08 -17.38
C ARG A 184 9.47 -18.19 -17.88
N GLU A 185 9.33 -19.26 -17.12
CA GLU A 185 8.54 -20.43 -17.51
C GLU A 185 7.07 -20.31 -17.12
N ALA A 186 6.80 -19.73 -15.97
CA ALA A 186 5.46 -19.70 -15.40
C ALA A 186 5.26 -18.60 -14.38
N ILE A 187 4.00 -18.20 -14.23
CA ILE A 187 3.52 -17.35 -13.14
C ILE A 187 2.71 -18.23 -12.18
N ARG A 188 3.01 -18.14 -10.88
CA ARG A 188 2.32 -18.87 -9.82
C ARG A 188 1.81 -17.92 -8.77
N VAL A 189 0.61 -18.15 -8.27
CA VAL A 189 0.04 -17.37 -7.17
C VAL A 189 -0.49 -18.31 -6.10
N ALA A 190 -0.30 -17.92 -4.84
CA ALA A 190 -0.80 -18.65 -3.69
C ALA A 190 -1.26 -17.72 -2.58
N GLN A 191 -2.30 -18.12 -1.88
CA GLN A 191 -2.76 -17.49 -0.65
C GLN A 191 -2.92 -18.57 0.41
N VAL A 192 -2.39 -18.32 1.61
CA VAL A 192 -2.42 -19.26 2.72
C VAL A 192 -3.00 -18.61 3.96
N SER A 193 -3.66 -19.42 4.78
CA SER A 193 -4.12 -19.05 6.11
C SER A 193 -3.57 -20.01 7.18
N GLN A 194 -3.81 -19.70 8.42
CA GLN A 194 -3.49 -20.59 9.53
C GLN A 194 -4.77 -20.99 10.26
N ASP A 195 -4.90 -22.26 10.58
CA ASP A 195 -5.95 -22.74 11.46
C ASP A 195 -5.73 -22.34 12.93
N LYS A 196 -6.63 -22.80 13.83
CA LYS A 196 -6.51 -22.50 15.26
C LYS A 196 -5.29 -23.13 15.92
N GLU A 197 -4.75 -24.18 15.31
CA GLU A 197 -3.58 -24.94 15.76
C GLU A 197 -2.27 -24.45 15.13
N GLU A 198 -2.34 -23.31 14.42
CA GLU A 198 -1.20 -22.70 13.69
C GLU A 198 -0.70 -23.55 12.49
N ASN A 199 -1.48 -24.53 12.00
CA ASN A 199 -1.16 -25.25 10.77
C ASN A 199 -1.51 -24.40 9.57
N TRP A 200 -0.67 -24.49 8.53
CA TRP A 200 -0.90 -23.78 7.28
C TRP A 200 -1.93 -24.50 6.40
N ILE A 201 -2.78 -23.72 5.78
CA ILE A 201 -3.79 -24.15 4.82
C ILE A 201 -3.53 -23.39 3.51
N LEU A 202 -3.49 -24.10 2.39
CA LEU A 202 -3.41 -23.50 1.06
C LEU A 202 -4.81 -23.12 0.59
N ASP A 203 -5.24 -21.90 0.90
CA ASP A 203 -6.59 -21.44 0.59
C ASP A 203 -6.84 -21.31 -0.90
N LYS A 204 -5.87 -20.72 -1.63
CA LYS A 204 -5.99 -20.47 -3.05
C LYS A 204 -4.66 -20.71 -3.75
N PHE A 205 -4.74 -21.32 -4.91
CA PHE A 205 -3.57 -21.57 -5.76
C PHE A 205 -3.97 -21.58 -7.23
N SER A 206 -3.13 -21.02 -8.07
CA SER A 206 -3.19 -21.19 -9.53
C SER A 206 -1.82 -20.92 -10.13
N TYR A 207 -1.61 -21.44 -11.34
CA TYR A 207 -0.42 -21.13 -12.13
C TYR A 207 -0.77 -21.07 -13.61
N ARG A 208 0.07 -20.40 -14.39
CA ARG A 208 0.03 -20.36 -15.84
C ARG A 208 1.44 -20.50 -16.40
N LEU A 209 1.59 -21.34 -17.42
CA LEU A 209 2.82 -21.42 -18.18
C LEU A 209 2.87 -20.24 -19.15
N LEU A 210 4.03 -19.62 -19.27
CA LEU A 210 4.26 -18.54 -20.22
C LEU A 210 4.63 -19.09 -21.58
N ASP A 211 4.08 -18.48 -22.61
CA ASP A 211 4.37 -18.82 -24.00
C ASP A 211 5.75 -18.27 -24.38
N GLN A 212 6.71 -19.18 -24.61
CA GLN A 212 8.08 -18.81 -24.89
C GLN A 212 8.26 -18.12 -26.25
N GLU A 213 7.32 -18.31 -27.18
CA GLU A 213 7.34 -17.63 -28.49
C GLU A 213 7.00 -16.13 -28.36
N LYS A 214 6.25 -15.77 -27.33
CA LYS A 214 5.90 -14.38 -27.02
C LYS A 214 6.94 -13.67 -26.15
N MET A 215 7.93 -14.40 -25.66
CA MET A 215 8.92 -13.87 -24.74
C MET A 215 10.14 -13.36 -25.50
N ALA A 216 10.49 -12.09 -25.34
CA ALA A 216 11.75 -11.54 -25.81
C ALA A 216 12.94 -12.14 -25.03
N ASP A 217 14.15 -11.95 -25.55
CA ASP A 217 15.37 -12.45 -24.91
C ASP A 217 15.52 -11.89 -23.48
N ASN A 218 15.26 -10.61 -23.31
CA ASN A 218 15.21 -10.02 -21.98
C ASN A 218 13.81 -10.15 -21.39
N PHE A 219 13.69 -10.94 -20.32
CA PHE A 219 12.44 -11.17 -19.61
C PHE A 219 11.70 -9.89 -19.23
N LEU A 220 12.42 -8.88 -18.74
CA LEU A 220 11.83 -7.62 -18.24
C LEU A 220 11.26 -6.71 -19.35
N ASP A 221 11.51 -7.01 -20.61
CA ASP A 221 10.95 -6.27 -21.75
C ASP A 221 9.50 -6.68 -22.05
N ASN A 222 9.05 -7.83 -21.53
CA ASN A 222 7.70 -8.39 -21.75
C ASN A 222 6.66 -7.94 -20.71
N LYS A 223 6.80 -6.76 -20.16
CA LYS A 223 5.97 -6.28 -19.01
C LYS A 223 4.47 -6.35 -19.25
N ASP A 224 4.02 -6.10 -20.49
CA ASP A 224 2.61 -6.08 -20.85
C ASP A 224 2.03 -7.48 -20.84
N TYR A 225 2.68 -8.39 -21.57
CA TYR A 225 2.28 -9.79 -21.62
C TYR A 225 2.29 -10.44 -20.22
N ILE A 226 3.35 -10.21 -19.44
CA ILE A 226 3.46 -10.77 -18.09
C ILE A 226 2.36 -10.20 -17.17
N ALA A 227 2.04 -8.92 -17.29
CA ALA A 227 0.99 -8.30 -16.47
C ALA A 227 -0.40 -8.88 -16.81
N GLU A 228 -0.72 -9.08 -18.08
CA GLU A 228 -1.96 -9.75 -18.51
C GLU A 228 -2.05 -11.19 -17.97
N GLU A 229 -0.96 -11.95 -18.05
CA GLU A 229 -0.93 -13.31 -17.52
C GLU A 229 -1.04 -13.35 -15.98
N ILE A 230 -0.54 -12.31 -15.26
CA ILE A 230 -0.74 -12.17 -13.82
C ILE A 230 -2.22 -11.92 -13.52
N GLU A 231 -2.90 -11.05 -14.24
CA GLU A 231 -4.34 -10.82 -14.05
C GLU A 231 -5.15 -12.10 -14.26
N LEU A 232 -4.82 -12.88 -15.29
CA LEU A 232 -5.49 -14.16 -15.57
C LEU A 232 -5.26 -15.17 -14.44
N VAL A 233 -4.03 -15.31 -13.95
CA VAL A 233 -3.73 -16.29 -12.88
C VAL A 233 -4.36 -15.88 -11.55
N MET A 234 -4.40 -14.59 -11.23
CA MET A 234 -5.09 -14.05 -10.04
C MET A 234 -6.60 -14.33 -10.10
N SER A 235 -7.22 -14.08 -11.27
CA SER A 235 -8.62 -14.37 -11.51
C SER A 235 -8.94 -15.87 -11.39
N ASN A 236 -8.12 -16.74 -12.00
CA ASN A 236 -8.28 -18.21 -11.91
C ASN A 236 -8.13 -18.74 -10.48
N ALA A 237 -7.27 -18.12 -9.68
CA ALA A 237 -7.11 -18.43 -8.27
C ALA A 237 -8.25 -17.85 -7.41
N LYS A 238 -9.06 -16.93 -7.95
CA LYS A 238 -10.06 -16.15 -7.20
C LYS A 238 -9.45 -15.39 -6.01
N ILE A 239 -8.23 -14.88 -6.18
CA ILE A 239 -7.56 -14.06 -5.17
C ILE A 239 -8.04 -12.63 -5.30
N THR A 240 -8.59 -12.08 -4.21
CA THR A 240 -9.13 -10.72 -4.15
C THR A 240 -8.14 -9.72 -3.51
N SER A 241 -7.14 -10.24 -2.79
CA SER A 241 -6.10 -9.41 -2.20
C SER A 241 -5.29 -8.70 -3.30
N LYS A 242 -5.15 -7.38 -3.17
CA LYS A 242 -4.26 -6.60 -4.04
C LYS A 242 -2.82 -6.56 -3.52
N ASN A 243 -2.63 -6.83 -2.21
CA ASN A 243 -1.30 -6.84 -1.61
C ASN A 243 -0.59 -8.15 -1.94
N ILE A 244 0.60 -8.03 -2.51
CA ILE A 244 1.40 -9.19 -2.90
C ILE A 244 2.82 -9.14 -2.35
N ALA A 245 3.36 -10.33 -2.07
CA ALA A 245 4.77 -10.58 -1.91
C ALA A 245 5.31 -11.22 -3.20
N LEU A 246 6.40 -10.67 -3.72
CA LEU A 246 7.08 -11.21 -4.90
C LEU A 246 8.59 -11.32 -4.66
N SER A 247 9.30 -12.04 -5.51
CA SER A 247 10.74 -12.22 -5.43
C SER A 247 11.44 -11.86 -6.74
N ILE A 248 12.68 -11.42 -6.60
CA ILE A 248 13.63 -11.31 -7.71
C ILE A 248 14.50 -12.57 -7.78
N PRO A 249 15.09 -12.89 -8.93
CA PRO A 249 16.06 -13.96 -9.08
C PRO A 249 17.28 -13.75 -8.18
N VAL A 250 17.95 -14.85 -7.80
CA VAL A 250 19.20 -14.80 -7.03
C VAL A 250 20.31 -14.11 -7.83
N THR A 251 20.32 -14.29 -9.15
CA THR A 251 21.25 -13.65 -10.09
C THR A 251 21.15 -12.13 -10.12
N SER A 252 19.99 -11.57 -9.72
CA SER A 252 19.78 -10.12 -9.60
C SER A 252 20.11 -9.59 -8.20
N ALA A 253 20.61 -10.41 -7.29
CA ALA A 253 20.89 -10.04 -5.91
C ALA A 253 22.34 -10.29 -5.51
N ILE A 254 22.90 -9.37 -4.74
CA ILE A 254 24.17 -9.53 -4.05
C ILE A 254 23.87 -9.97 -2.61
N ILE A 255 24.29 -11.18 -2.24
CA ILE A 255 24.05 -11.74 -0.92
C ILE A 255 25.42 -12.01 -0.28
N ARG A 256 25.69 -11.37 0.86
CA ARG A 256 26.94 -11.51 1.60
C ARG A 256 26.69 -11.57 3.09
N VAL A 257 27.48 -12.38 3.78
CA VAL A 257 27.62 -12.31 5.23
C VAL A 257 28.94 -11.61 5.52
N VAL A 258 28.88 -10.44 6.10
CA VAL A 258 30.06 -9.61 6.39
C VAL A 258 30.33 -9.56 7.87
N THR A 259 31.61 -9.63 8.25
CA THR A 259 32.04 -9.48 9.63
C THR A 259 32.46 -8.04 9.87
N SER A 260 31.91 -7.43 10.91
CA SER A 260 32.16 -6.06 11.33
C SER A 260 32.58 -6.03 12.80
N PRO A 261 33.28 -4.99 13.28
CA PRO A 261 33.44 -4.74 14.70
C PRO A 261 32.09 -4.70 15.41
N LEU A 262 32.07 -5.11 16.67
CA LEU A 262 30.85 -5.09 17.49
C LEU A 262 30.39 -3.65 17.71
N MET A 263 29.19 -3.34 17.26
CA MET A 263 28.55 -2.03 17.38
C MET A 263 27.20 -2.17 18.08
N THR A 264 26.79 -1.10 18.77
CA THR A 264 25.43 -0.93 19.24
C THR A 264 24.49 -0.66 18.05
N ASP A 265 23.18 -0.78 18.26
CA ASP A 265 22.21 -0.51 17.18
C ASP A 265 22.29 0.94 16.69
N ASP A 266 22.56 1.91 17.60
CA ASP A 266 22.68 3.33 17.23
C ASP A 266 23.98 3.61 16.46
N GLU A 267 25.08 2.95 16.80
CA GLU A 267 26.35 3.06 16.06
C GLU A 267 26.26 2.44 14.67
N LEU A 268 25.64 1.27 14.58
CA LEU A 268 25.40 0.60 13.30
C LEU A 268 24.49 1.47 12.40
N GLN A 269 23.44 2.05 12.95
CA GLN A 269 22.55 2.93 12.18
C GLN A 269 23.30 4.14 11.62
N LYS A 270 24.18 4.76 12.43
CA LYS A 270 25.02 5.88 11.96
C LYS A 270 26.02 5.46 10.89
N ALA A 271 26.67 4.30 11.07
CA ALA A 271 27.62 3.77 10.10
C ALA A 271 26.95 3.45 8.75
N ILE A 272 25.69 3.01 8.77
CA ILE A 272 24.88 2.78 7.57
C ILE A 272 24.48 4.10 6.91
N GLU A 273 24.07 5.10 7.68
CA GLU A 273 23.66 6.42 7.17
C GLU A 273 24.80 7.18 6.49
N THR A 274 26.03 6.88 6.83
CA THR A 274 27.23 7.47 6.20
C THR A 274 27.74 6.68 5.00
N ASP A 275 27.04 5.61 4.60
CA ASP A 275 27.39 4.66 3.51
C ASP A 275 28.79 3.99 3.65
N SER A 276 29.63 4.47 4.58
CA SER A 276 31.02 4.03 4.76
C SER A 276 31.13 2.56 5.20
N LEU A 277 30.12 2.02 5.86
CA LEU A 277 30.12 0.62 6.30
C LEU A 277 30.13 -0.34 5.10
N TRP A 278 29.25 -0.08 4.13
CA TRP A 278 29.08 -1.00 2.99
C TRP A 278 30.18 -0.83 1.94
N GLU A 279 30.69 0.37 1.71
CA GLU A 279 31.83 0.61 0.85
C GLU A 279 33.06 -0.19 1.27
N ASN A 280 33.29 -0.28 2.58
CA ASN A 280 34.43 -1.01 3.14
C ASN A 280 34.22 -2.53 3.21
N LEU A 281 33.01 -3.00 3.46
CA LEU A 281 32.71 -4.42 3.71
C LEU A 281 32.20 -5.16 2.47
N VAL A 282 31.56 -4.46 1.54
CA VAL A 282 30.97 -5.04 0.33
C VAL A 282 31.52 -4.29 -0.88
N GLN A 283 32.43 -4.91 -1.60
CA GLN A 283 32.95 -4.35 -2.85
C GLN A 283 31.85 -4.40 -3.92
N LEU A 284 31.11 -3.31 -4.07
CA LEU A 284 30.13 -3.11 -5.13
C LEU A 284 30.83 -2.56 -6.37
N THR A 285 30.38 -2.96 -7.53
CA THR A 285 30.88 -2.47 -8.81
C THR A 285 30.36 -1.07 -9.16
N ASP A 286 29.18 -0.73 -8.64
CA ASP A 286 28.45 0.50 -8.94
C ASP A 286 28.19 1.28 -7.64
N ASN A 287 27.63 2.48 -7.76
CA ASN A 287 27.30 3.33 -6.61
C ASN A 287 26.23 2.66 -5.72
N LEU A 288 26.41 2.67 -4.41
CA LEU A 288 25.45 2.10 -3.45
C LEU A 288 24.04 2.69 -3.60
N ASN A 289 23.92 3.94 -4.03
CA ASN A 289 22.63 4.59 -4.27
C ASN A 289 21.80 3.97 -5.42
N ASP A 290 22.45 3.19 -6.29
CA ASP A 290 21.78 2.50 -7.38
C ASP A 290 21.19 1.15 -6.93
N TYR A 291 21.40 0.80 -5.66
CA TYR A 291 20.91 -0.44 -5.06
C TYR A 291 19.84 -0.20 -4.02
N SER A 292 18.90 -1.14 -3.96
CA SER A 292 18.08 -1.32 -2.77
C SER A 292 18.80 -2.29 -1.83
N VAL A 293 19.10 -1.85 -0.63
CA VAL A 293 19.88 -2.60 0.37
C VAL A 293 18.99 -3.03 1.51
N PHE A 294 19.09 -4.29 1.88
CA PHE A 294 18.57 -4.84 3.14
C PHE A 294 19.74 -5.37 3.96
N HIS A 295 19.70 -5.17 5.27
CA HIS A 295 20.68 -5.75 6.20
C HIS A 295 19.99 -6.31 7.43
N GLN A 296 20.59 -7.33 8.02
CA GLN A 296 20.15 -7.93 9.27
C GLN A 296 21.35 -8.44 10.07
N ILE A 297 21.42 -8.10 11.35
CA ILE A 297 22.42 -8.66 12.27
C ILE A 297 22.05 -10.13 12.49
N ILE A 298 23.00 -11.02 12.22
CA ILE A 298 22.84 -12.46 12.37
C ILE A 298 23.36 -12.90 13.74
N ASN A 299 24.56 -12.43 14.10
CA ASN A 299 25.25 -12.86 15.28
C ASN A 299 26.05 -11.70 15.89
N ARG A 300 26.16 -11.67 17.22
CA ARG A 300 27.02 -10.75 17.96
C ARG A 300 27.94 -11.57 18.88
N ASN A 301 29.21 -11.56 18.57
CA ASN A 301 30.21 -12.26 19.32
C ASN A 301 31.00 -11.28 20.26
N SER A 302 30.55 -11.17 21.49
CA SER A 302 31.18 -10.28 22.49
C SER A 302 32.58 -10.74 22.89
N LYS A 303 32.94 -12.03 22.70
CA LYS A 303 34.28 -12.54 23.02
C LYS A 303 35.32 -12.03 22.03
N ASN A 304 34.96 -12.01 20.75
CA ASN A 304 35.86 -11.61 19.66
C ASN A 304 35.68 -10.14 19.29
N ASN A 305 34.77 -9.41 19.96
CA ASN A 305 34.38 -8.04 19.64
C ASN A 305 33.96 -7.85 18.17
N THR A 306 33.25 -8.83 17.62
CA THR A 306 32.75 -8.83 16.23
C THR A 306 31.28 -9.10 16.16
N MET A 307 30.68 -8.70 15.05
CA MET A 307 29.32 -9.09 14.67
C MET A 307 29.24 -9.48 13.20
N GLU A 308 28.33 -10.38 12.89
CA GLU A 308 28.02 -10.81 11.53
C GLU A 308 26.73 -10.17 11.07
N ILE A 309 26.78 -9.59 9.87
CA ILE A 309 25.66 -8.89 9.26
C ILE A 309 25.38 -9.56 7.91
N LEU A 310 24.14 -10.00 7.71
CA LEU A 310 23.66 -10.35 6.38
C LEU A 310 23.40 -9.06 5.62
N PHE A 311 24.05 -8.93 4.48
CA PHE A 311 23.85 -7.89 3.50
C PHE A 311 23.18 -8.48 2.27
N VAL A 312 22.09 -7.88 1.83
CA VAL A 312 21.38 -8.25 0.61
C VAL A 312 21.09 -6.97 -0.17
N ALA A 313 21.52 -6.93 -1.41
CA ALA A 313 21.29 -5.77 -2.28
C ALA A 313 20.87 -6.22 -3.68
N SER A 314 20.09 -5.39 -4.34
CA SER A 314 19.75 -5.55 -5.76
C SER A 314 19.67 -4.19 -6.42
N LYS A 315 19.96 -4.13 -7.73
CA LYS A 315 19.83 -2.88 -8.49
C LYS A 315 18.39 -2.37 -8.42
N LEU A 316 18.26 -1.07 -8.18
CA LEU A 316 16.95 -0.40 -8.16
C LEU A 316 16.19 -0.55 -9.48
N SER A 317 16.91 -0.65 -10.62
CA SER A 317 16.34 -0.94 -11.93
C SER A 317 15.54 -2.24 -11.90
N ASP A 318 16.13 -3.32 -11.39
CA ASP A 318 15.54 -4.65 -11.38
C ASP A 318 14.36 -4.73 -10.40
N VAL A 319 14.56 -4.23 -9.18
CA VAL A 319 13.49 -4.14 -8.17
C VAL A 319 12.29 -3.36 -8.70
N ASN A 320 12.54 -2.19 -9.33
CA ASN A 320 11.47 -1.38 -9.91
C ASN A 320 10.82 -2.02 -11.13
N ALA A 321 11.57 -2.78 -11.94
CA ALA A 321 11.03 -3.49 -13.08
C ALA A 321 10.02 -4.56 -12.65
N TYR A 322 10.39 -5.45 -11.72
CA TYR A 322 9.46 -6.43 -11.15
C TYR A 322 8.28 -5.78 -10.43
N ALA A 323 8.51 -4.73 -9.64
CA ALA A 323 7.44 -4.00 -8.99
C ALA A 323 6.49 -3.34 -9.99
N SER A 324 7.00 -2.84 -11.13
CA SER A 324 6.20 -2.20 -12.17
C SER A 324 5.29 -3.19 -12.90
N ILE A 325 5.77 -4.41 -13.17
CA ILE A 325 4.96 -5.48 -13.77
C ILE A 325 3.75 -5.78 -12.88
N ALA A 326 3.97 -5.98 -11.59
CA ALA A 326 2.89 -6.26 -10.65
C ALA A 326 1.90 -5.07 -10.52
N LYS A 327 2.41 -3.84 -10.51
CA LYS A 327 1.55 -2.64 -10.49
C LYS A 327 0.73 -2.50 -11.76
N LYS A 328 1.28 -2.87 -12.90
CA LYS A 328 0.58 -2.86 -14.18
C LYS A 328 -0.59 -3.86 -14.20
N ALA A 329 -0.43 -5.01 -13.55
CA ALA A 329 -1.50 -5.97 -13.27
C ALA A 329 -2.46 -5.52 -12.15
N GLY A 330 -2.49 -4.25 -11.77
CA GLY A 330 -3.39 -3.70 -10.74
C GLY A 330 -3.11 -4.16 -9.31
N LEU A 331 -1.92 -4.74 -9.05
CA LEU A 331 -1.51 -5.26 -7.76
C LEU A 331 -0.62 -4.27 -7.00
N ASN A 332 -0.57 -4.42 -5.68
CA ASN A 332 0.26 -3.60 -4.79
C ASN A 332 1.40 -4.44 -4.20
N PRO A 333 2.64 -4.33 -4.73
CA PRO A 333 3.78 -5.00 -4.15
C PRO A 333 4.09 -4.42 -2.77
N VAL A 334 4.01 -5.25 -1.73
CA VAL A 334 4.30 -4.85 -0.33
C VAL A 334 5.58 -5.49 0.21
N ILE A 335 6.01 -6.60 -0.41
CA ILE A 335 7.25 -7.31 -0.09
C ILE A 335 7.94 -7.68 -1.40
N MET A 336 9.25 -7.36 -1.50
CA MET A 336 10.16 -7.84 -2.53
C MET A 336 11.26 -8.66 -1.86
N ASP A 337 11.20 -9.97 -2.05
CA ASP A 337 12.17 -10.92 -1.51
C ASP A 337 13.20 -11.33 -2.58
N VAL A 338 14.17 -12.15 -2.24
CA VAL A 338 15.02 -12.86 -3.18
C VAL A 338 14.63 -14.33 -3.17
N ARG A 339 14.61 -14.98 -4.32
CA ARG A 339 14.12 -16.35 -4.52
C ARG A 339 14.68 -17.37 -3.55
N CYS A 340 15.97 -17.35 -3.25
CA CYS A 340 16.58 -18.27 -2.30
C CYS A 340 15.98 -18.17 -0.88
N PHE A 341 15.61 -16.98 -0.44
CA PHE A 341 14.99 -16.80 0.87
C PHE A 341 13.52 -17.23 0.86
N THR A 342 12.85 -17.17 -0.28
CA THR A 342 11.50 -17.73 -0.40
C THR A 342 11.54 -19.26 -0.30
N LEU A 343 12.51 -19.92 -0.94
CA LEU A 343 12.71 -21.36 -0.81
C LEU A 343 13.07 -21.76 0.61
N LYS A 344 13.92 -20.96 1.27
CA LYS A 344 14.24 -21.14 2.69
C LYS A 344 12.98 -21.03 3.55
N ASN A 345 12.12 -20.05 3.31
CA ASN A 345 10.87 -19.88 4.05
C ASN A 345 9.93 -21.08 3.88
N ALA A 346 9.81 -21.61 2.66
CA ALA A 346 9.04 -22.81 2.39
C ALA A 346 9.62 -24.01 3.14
N HIS A 347 10.94 -24.19 3.08
CA HIS A 347 11.64 -25.28 3.74
C HIS A 347 11.52 -25.20 5.28
N ASP A 348 11.71 -24.03 5.88
CA ASP A 348 11.58 -23.83 7.32
C ASP A 348 10.18 -24.22 7.83
N ASN A 349 9.15 -24.00 7.01
CA ASN A 349 7.79 -24.39 7.35
C ASN A 349 7.53 -25.90 7.25
N THR A 350 8.22 -26.61 6.35
CA THR A 350 8.13 -28.08 6.29
C THR A 350 8.82 -28.76 7.48
N LYS A 351 9.91 -28.17 7.99
CA LYS A 351 10.66 -28.68 9.15
C LYS A 351 10.10 -28.29 10.50
N PHE A 352 9.16 -27.34 10.57
CA PHE A 352 8.61 -26.85 11.84
C PHE A 352 8.03 -27.97 12.71
N LYS A 353 7.60 -29.08 12.11
CA LYS A 353 7.07 -30.27 12.81
C LYS A 353 8.10 -31.39 13.03
N SER A 354 9.31 -31.29 12.46
CA SER A 354 10.33 -32.32 12.64
C SER A 354 11.16 -32.06 13.90
N ILE A 355 11.38 -33.11 14.67
CA ILE A 355 12.01 -33.07 16.00
C ILE A 355 13.52 -32.80 15.92
N ASN A 356 14.15 -32.99 14.78
CA ASN A 356 15.61 -32.85 14.62
C ASN A 356 16.01 -31.45 14.15
N LYS A 357 16.21 -30.53 15.11
CA LYS A 357 16.65 -29.16 14.83
C LYS A 357 18.12 -29.03 14.37
N ASN A 358 18.90 -30.10 14.43
CA ASN A 358 20.35 -30.09 14.17
C ASN A 358 20.74 -30.62 12.78
N GLU A 359 19.80 -30.99 11.92
CA GLU A 359 20.11 -31.40 10.57
C GLU A 359 20.30 -30.18 9.66
N ASN A 360 21.45 -30.13 8.99
CA ASN A 360 21.67 -29.16 7.93
C ASN A 360 20.64 -29.35 6.82
N SER A 361 20.08 -28.24 6.36
CA SER A 361 19.17 -28.23 5.26
C SER A 361 19.89 -27.76 4.02
N VAL A 362 19.86 -28.58 3.00
CA VAL A 362 20.50 -28.26 1.71
C VAL A 362 19.44 -28.29 0.62
N ILE A 363 19.34 -27.21 -0.13
CA ILE A 363 18.43 -27.06 -1.24
C ILE A 363 19.26 -26.82 -2.50
N LEU A 364 19.00 -27.61 -3.54
CA LEU A 364 19.52 -27.39 -4.86
C LEU A 364 18.39 -26.85 -5.74
N GLU A 365 18.53 -25.64 -6.24
CA GLU A 365 17.68 -25.16 -7.33
C GLU A 365 18.34 -25.50 -8.66
N LEU A 366 17.62 -26.25 -9.47
CA LEU A 366 18.02 -26.66 -10.82
C LEU A 366 16.93 -26.19 -11.80
N GLY A 367 17.18 -25.08 -12.48
CA GLY A 367 16.25 -24.47 -13.42
C GLY A 367 16.88 -24.00 -14.72
N GLN A 368 16.07 -23.44 -15.59
CA GLN A 368 16.57 -22.85 -16.83
C GLN A 368 17.42 -21.61 -16.57
N GLU A 369 17.01 -20.78 -15.63
CA GLU A 369 17.66 -19.51 -15.34
C GLU A 369 18.56 -19.59 -14.11
N GLU A 370 18.08 -20.20 -13.04
CA GLU A 370 18.76 -20.24 -11.76
C GLU A 370 19.26 -21.65 -11.43
N ASN A 371 20.53 -21.71 -11.07
CA ASN A 371 21.20 -22.95 -10.70
C ASN A 371 22.15 -22.66 -9.55
N TYR A 372 21.76 -23.02 -8.34
CA TYR A 372 22.57 -22.81 -7.15
C TYR A 372 22.32 -23.87 -6.08
N LEU A 373 23.32 -24.10 -5.24
CA LEU A 373 23.22 -24.86 -4.02
C LEU A 373 23.09 -23.88 -2.84
N MET A 374 22.08 -24.06 -2.02
CA MET A 374 21.87 -23.29 -0.78
C MET A 374 21.99 -24.21 0.42
N ILE A 375 22.97 -23.97 1.29
CA ILE A 375 23.13 -24.67 2.55
C ILE A 375 22.65 -23.75 3.69
N ILE A 376 21.69 -24.21 4.46
CA ILE A 376 21.13 -23.43 5.57
C ILE A 376 21.88 -23.80 6.86
N HIS A 377 22.79 -22.93 7.26
CA HIS A 377 23.58 -23.08 8.48
C HIS A 377 23.10 -22.09 9.55
N ASN A 378 22.66 -22.59 10.69
CA ASN A 378 22.12 -21.73 11.79
C ASN A 378 21.08 -20.71 11.31
N SER A 379 20.16 -21.13 10.43
CA SER A 379 19.13 -20.29 9.80
C SER A 379 19.66 -19.26 8.79
N ILE A 380 20.93 -19.28 8.44
CA ILE A 380 21.57 -18.41 7.45
C ILE A 380 21.80 -19.20 6.18
N PRO A 381 21.34 -18.73 5.02
CA PRO A 381 21.63 -19.40 3.76
C PRO A 381 23.06 -19.05 3.30
N ILE A 382 23.81 -20.08 2.98
CA ILE A 382 25.09 -20.03 2.26
C ILE A 382 24.80 -20.47 0.85
N ILE A 383 25.01 -19.58 -0.12
CA ILE A 383 24.62 -19.79 -1.52
C ILE A 383 25.89 -19.96 -2.33
N THR A 384 25.91 -20.99 -3.15
CA THR A 384 26.97 -21.28 -4.13
C THR A 384 26.33 -21.47 -5.49
N ASP A 385 26.66 -20.60 -6.43
CA ASP A 385 26.18 -20.69 -7.79
C ASP A 385 26.78 -21.89 -8.47
N ILE A 386 25.96 -22.64 -9.21
CA ILE A 386 26.40 -23.79 -10.03
C ILE A 386 26.33 -23.33 -11.48
N PHE A 387 27.49 -23.26 -12.10
CA PHE A 387 27.60 -22.72 -13.45
C PHE A 387 27.25 -23.73 -14.51
N LEU A 388 26.29 -23.40 -15.38
CA LEU A 388 25.93 -24.10 -16.59
C LEU A 388 26.01 -23.16 -17.78
N ARG A 389 26.70 -23.58 -18.85
CA ARG A 389 26.68 -22.86 -20.13
C ARG A 389 25.32 -23.03 -20.80
N PRO A 390 24.88 -22.13 -21.67
CA PRO A 390 23.59 -22.25 -22.35
C PRO A 390 23.41 -23.58 -23.09
N GLN A 391 24.44 -24.05 -23.81
CA GLN A 391 24.42 -25.34 -24.50
C GLN A 391 24.29 -26.54 -23.54
N GLU A 392 24.91 -26.46 -22.39
CA GLU A 392 24.84 -27.50 -21.35
C GLU A 392 23.46 -27.55 -20.67
N LYS A 393 22.83 -26.41 -20.50
CA LYS A 393 21.44 -26.38 -20.06
C LYS A 393 20.53 -27.12 -21.03
N GLN A 394 20.75 -26.93 -22.34
CA GLN A 394 19.99 -27.62 -23.38
C GLN A 394 20.17 -29.14 -23.30
N HIS A 395 21.40 -29.62 -23.15
CA HIS A 395 21.66 -31.08 -23.00
C HIS A 395 20.92 -31.67 -21.77
N ILE A 396 20.83 -30.93 -20.67
CA ILE A 396 20.06 -31.38 -19.50
C ILE A 396 18.54 -31.36 -19.80
N MET A 397 18.06 -30.38 -20.53
CA MET A 397 16.63 -30.27 -20.87
C MET A 397 16.19 -31.34 -21.87
N ASP A 398 17.09 -31.78 -22.75
CA ASP A 398 16.82 -32.76 -23.78
C ASP A 398 16.79 -34.23 -23.26
N VAL A 399 17.06 -34.45 -21.97
CA VAL A 399 16.89 -35.77 -21.35
C VAL A 399 15.40 -36.09 -21.22
N VAL A 400 14.93 -37.09 -21.99
CA VAL A 400 13.50 -37.44 -22.06
C VAL A 400 13.15 -38.79 -21.40
N ASN A 401 14.15 -39.56 -21.02
CA ASN A 401 13.98 -40.88 -20.39
C ASN A 401 15.17 -41.22 -19.48
N GLU A 402 15.17 -42.43 -18.92
CA GLU A 402 16.24 -42.92 -18.05
C GLU A 402 17.58 -43.17 -18.78
N GLN A 403 17.56 -43.29 -20.11
CA GLN A 403 18.77 -43.39 -20.92
C GLN A 403 19.31 -42.02 -21.23
N ILE A 404 20.24 -41.58 -20.40
CA ILE A 404 20.81 -40.23 -20.49
C ILE A 404 21.83 -40.17 -21.63
N PRO A 405 21.72 -39.25 -22.60
CA PRO A 405 22.71 -39.03 -23.63
C PRO A 405 24.11 -38.75 -23.06
N THR A 406 25.15 -39.15 -23.74
CA THR A 406 26.56 -39.01 -23.29
C THR A 406 26.93 -37.58 -23.00
N GLU A 407 26.46 -36.65 -23.82
CA GLU A 407 26.65 -35.20 -23.65
C GLU A 407 26.01 -34.71 -22.35
N ALA A 408 24.79 -35.12 -22.10
CA ALA A 408 24.08 -34.78 -20.87
C ALA A 408 24.74 -35.45 -19.64
N GLU A 409 25.21 -36.69 -19.74
CA GLU A 409 25.92 -37.38 -18.65
C GLU A 409 27.21 -36.62 -18.26
N ALA A 410 27.96 -36.14 -19.25
CA ALA A 410 29.18 -35.34 -19.02
C ALA A 410 28.84 -34.00 -18.27
N VAL A 411 27.76 -33.35 -18.67
CA VAL A 411 27.29 -32.14 -18.02
C VAL A 411 26.84 -32.44 -16.59
N ILE A 412 26.04 -33.47 -16.37
CA ILE A 412 25.56 -33.89 -15.04
C ILE A 412 26.74 -34.21 -14.11
N ARG A 413 27.76 -34.91 -14.63
CA ARG A 413 28.96 -35.21 -13.85
C ARG A 413 29.67 -33.92 -13.41
N ARG A 414 29.88 -32.98 -14.32
CA ARG A 414 30.50 -31.69 -13.98
C ARG A 414 29.67 -30.89 -13.00
N TYR A 415 28.36 -30.87 -13.17
CA TYR A 415 27.43 -30.23 -12.24
C TYR A 415 27.53 -30.86 -10.84
N ALA A 416 27.54 -32.19 -10.76
CA ALA A 416 27.70 -32.92 -9.52
C ALA A 416 29.08 -32.64 -8.86
N MET A 417 30.14 -32.44 -9.63
CA MET A 417 31.45 -32.06 -9.10
C MET A 417 31.41 -30.66 -8.43
N GLN A 418 30.71 -29.69 -9.04
CA GLN A 418 30.55 -28.36 -8.43
C GLN A 418 29.75 -28.46 -7.12
N ILE A 419 28.67 -29.25 -7.10
CA ILE A 419 27.91 -29.53 -5.86
C ILE A 419 28.83 -30.15 -4.81
N LYS A 420 29.62 -31.16 -5.18
CA LYS A 420 30.57 -31.81 -4.26
C LYS A 420 31.58 -30.84 -3.68
N GLN A 421 32.13 -29.95 -4.51
CA GLN A 421 33.06 -28.93 -4.06
C GLN A 421 32.42 -27.99 -3.05
N ALA A 422 31.22 -27.45 -3.34
CA ALA A 422 30.49 -26.57 -2.45
C ALA A 422 30.15 -27.23 -1.10
N ILE A 423 29.80 -28.53 -1.12
CA ILE A 423 29.56 -29.29 0.10
C ILE A 423 30.86 -29.47 0.88
N THR A 424 31.95 -29.84 0.21
CA THR A 424 33.27 -30.07 0.83
C THR A 424 33.76 -28.78 1.49
N ASP A 425 33.67 -27.63 0.81
CA ASP A 425 34.07 -26.33 1.35
C ASP A 425 33.26 -25.97 2.59
N TYR A 426 31.96 -26.28 2.58
CA TYR A 426 31.11 -26.11 3.72
C TYR A 426 31.49 -27.03 4.89
N GLU A 427 31.64 -28.33 4.64
CA GLU A 427 31.98 -29.35 5.65
C GLU A 427 33.31 -29.03 6.34
N VAL A 428 34.33 -28.63 5.56
CA VAL A 428 35.63 -28.22 6.09
C VAL A 428 35.53 -26.96 6.97
N LYS A 429 34.71 -25.99 6.53
CA LYS A 429 34.61 -24.73 7.23
C LYS A 429 33.81 -24.81 8.54
N TYR A 430 32.77 -25.64 8.56
CA TYR A 430 31.81 -25.65 9.67
C TYR A 430 31.78 -26.96 10.46
N ASP A 431 32.62 -27.94 10.10
CA ASP A 431 32.70 -29.27 10.72
C ASP A 431 31.33 -29.97 10.80
N ASN A 432 30.54 -29.87 9.75
CA ASN A 432 29.17 -30.35 9.73
C ASN A 432 28.84 -31.01 8.39
N LYS A 433 28.43 -32.28 8.43
CA LYS A 433 28.25 -33.13 7.23
C LYS A 433 26.89 -32.90 6.56
N VAL A 434 26.90 -32.92 5.24
CA VAL A 434 25.72 -32.88 4.39
C VAL A 434 25.35 -34.29 3.94
N THR A 435 24.20 -34.78 4.42
CA THR A 435 23.71 -36.15 4.12
C THR A 435 22.67 -36.17 3.01
N SER A 436 21.91 -35.11 2.81
CA SER A 436 20.84 -35.04 1.84
C SER A 436 20.66 -33.66 1.24
N ILE A 437 20.24 -33.62 0.00
CA ILE A 437 19.91 -32.41 -0.78
C ILE A 437 18.46 -32.51 -1.22
N GLN A 438 17.70 -31.45 -0.94
CA GLN A 438 16.35 -31.28 -1.46
C GLN A 438 16.40 -30.53 -2.79
N VAL A 439 15.87 -31.15 -3.84
CA VAL A 439 15.92 -30.59 -5.18
C VAL A 439 14.64 -29.82 -5.46
N VAL A 440 14.78 -28.58 -5.88
CA VAL A 440 13.71 -27.73 -6.39
C VAL A 440 13.96 -27.52 -7.88
N SER A 441 13.01 -27.87 -8.72
CA SER A 441 13.21 -27.75 -10.17
C SER A 441 11.88 -27.60 -10.90
N SER A 442 11.83 -26.69 -11.86
CA SER A 442 10.73 -26.57 -12.82
C SER A 442 10.89 -27.49 -14.04
N LEU A 443 12.01 -28.17 -14.15
CA LEU A 443 12.26 -29.06 -15.27
C LEU A 443 11.33 -30.28 -15.23
N LYS A 444 10.69 -30.59 -16.37
CA LYS A 444 9.76 -31.72 -16.49
C LYS A 444 10.45 -33.08 -16.31
N ASN A 445 11.74 -33.14 -16.63
CA ASN A 445 12.56 -34.37 -16.63
C ASN A 445 13.35 -34.56 -15.31
N ILE A 446 13.05 -33.82 -14.27
CA ILE A 446 13.76 -33.88 -12.98
C ILE A 446 13.80 -35.31 -12.40
N SER A 447 12.73 -36.09 -12.61
CA SER A 447 12.64 -37.48 -12.19
C SER A 447 13.74 -38.39 -12.79
N PHE A 448 14.23 -38.09 -14.00
CA PHE A 448 15.32 -38.78 -14.65
C PHE A 448 16.68 -38.24 -14.20
N LEU A 449 16.76 -36.96 -13.84
CA LEU A 449 18.01 -36.31 -13.45
C LEU A 449 18.43 -36.65 -12.02
N ILE A 450 17.50 -36.82 -11.08
CA ILE A 450 17.78 -37.15 -9.69
C ILE A 450 18.59 -38.45 -9.55
N PRO A 451 18.23 -39.60 -10.21
CA PRO A 451 19.02 -40.81 -10.18
C PRO A 451 20.43 -40.62 -10.75
N ALA A 452 20.57 -39.80 -11.78
CA ALA A 452 21.86 -39.51 -12.40
C ALA A 452 22.79 -38.70 -11.48
N PHE A 453 22.26 -37.71 -10.75
CA PHE A 453 23.01 -37.02 -9.71
C PHE A 453 23.44 -37.97 -8.59
N LYS A 454 22.54 -38.84 -8.15
CA LYS A 454 22.83 -39.86 -7.12
C LYS A 454 23.92 -40.83 -7.52
N LYS A 455 23.97 -41.24 -8.82
CA LYS A 455 25.05 -42.05 -9.37
C LYS A 455 26.42 -41.35 -9.25
N ASN A 456 26.47 -40.02 -9.45
CA ASN A 456 27.69 -39.23 -9.38
C ASN A 456 28.10 -38.81 -7.94
N LEU A 457 27.13 -38.77 -7.01
CA LEU A 457 27.34 -38.45 -5.60
C LEU A 457 26.63 -39.49 -4.70
N PRO A 458 27.18 -40.70 -4.60
CA PRO A 458 26.51 -41.84 -3.95
C PRO A 458 26.37 -41.67 -2.43
N THR A 459 27.22 -40.83 -1.82
CA THR A 459 27.20 -40.54 -0.37
C THR A 459 26.13 -39.51 0.02
N THR A 460 25.53 -38.83 -0.95
CA THR A 460 24.57 -37.76 -0.70
C THR A 460 23.20 -38.14 -1.26
N GLY A 461 22.16 -38.07 -0.44
CA GLY A 461 20.79 -38.31 -0.90
C GLY A 461 20.26 -37.13 -1.70
N PHE A 462 19.62 -37.41 -2.83
CA PHE A 462 18.86 -36.38 -3.60
C PHE A 462 17.38 -36.72 -3.49
N ILE A 463 16.59 -35.76 -3.02
CA ILE A 463 15.15 -35.93 -2.78
C ILE A 463 14.42 -34.76 -3.43
N ASN A 464 13.39 -35.07 -4.22
CA ASN A 464 12.53 -34.01 -4.75
C ASN A 464 11.81 -33.31 -3.61
N PHE A 465 11.90 -31.98 -3.53
CA PHE A 465 11.31 -31.19 -2.45
C PHE A 465 9.79 -31.13 -2.59
N ASP A 466 9.07 -31.63 -1.59
CA ASP A 466 7.62 -31.42 -1.51
C ASP A 466 7.29 -30.30 -0.48
N PRO A 467 6.98 -29.09 -0.97
CA PRO A 467 6.69 -27.96 -0.09
C PRO A 467 5.31 -28.06 0.59
N LEU A 468 4.47 -28.99 0.15
CA LEU A 468 3.12 -29.21 0.68
C LEU A 468 3.07 -30.22 1.82
N GLN A 469 4.18 -30.87 2.17
CA GLN A 469 4.23 -31.90 3.19
C GLN A 469 3.64 -31.48 4.57
N SER A 470 3.72 -30.19 4.90
CA SER A 470 3.21 -29.64 6.17
C SER A 470 2.05 -28.65 5.99
N VAL A 471 1.44 -28.66 4.81
CA VAL A 471 0.36 -27.73 4.43
C VAL A 471 -0.91 -28.55 4.17
N SER A 472 -2.01 -28.14 4.79
CA SER A 472 -3.32 -28.71 4.47
C SER A 472 -3.80 -28.17 3.12
N VAL A 473 -4.09 -29.07 2.19
CA VAL A 473 -4.56 -28.71 0.85
C VAL A 473 -6.03 -29.12 0.72
N PRO A 474 -6.96 -28.14 0.64
CA PRO A 474 -8.36 -28.44 0.38
C PRO A 474 -8.58 -29.15 -0.95
N SER A 475 -9.58 -30.01 -1.05
CA SER A 475 -9.86 -30.83 -2.24
C SER A 475 -10.00 -30.04 -3.53
N TYR A 476 -10.57 -28.84 -3.49
CA TYR A 476 -10.75 -27.96 -4.65
C TYR A 476 -9.43 -27.40 -5.23
N ASN A 477 -8.32 -27.49 -4.49
CA ASN A 477 -7.01 -27.09 -4.97
C ASN A 477 -6.18 -28.29 -5.47
N ASN A 478 -6.53 -29.52 -5.11
CA ASN A 478 -5.76 -30.73 -5.49
C ASN A 478 -5.63 -30.90 -7.00
N GLU A 479 -6.71 -30.58 -7.74
CA GLU A 479 -6.71 -30.69 -9.21
C GLU A 479 -5.78 -29.68 -9.90
N LYS A 480 -5.45 -28.56 -9.19
CA LYS A 480 -4.59 -27.50 -9.70
C LYS A 480 -3.10 -27.74 -9.42
N ILE A 481 -2.78 -28.71 -8.57
CA ILE A 481 -1.42 -29.01 -8.16
C ILE A 481 -0.86 -30.10 -9.08
N PRO A 482 0.30 -29.88 -9.71
CA PRO A 482 0.96 -30.93 -10.50
C PRO A 482 1.30 -32.12 -9.62
N ASN A 483 0.87 -33.34 -10.03
CA ASN A 483 1.12 -34.56 -9.27
C ASN A 483 2.58 -35.03 -9.36
N ASP A 484 3.22 -34.81 -10.51
CA ASP A 484 4.52 -35.36 -10.80
C ASP A 484 5.67 -34.59 -10.13
N ASN A 485 5.54 -33.27 -10.03
CA ASN A 485 6.57 -32.42 -9.43
C ASN A 485 5.94 -31.21 -8.74
N LYS A 486 5.92 -31.25 -7.41
CA LYS A 486 5.38 -30.16 -6.58
C LYS A 486 6.43 -29.11 -6.20
N SER A 487 7.71 -29.40 -6.44
CA SER A 487 8.80 -28.54 -5.97
C SER A 487 8.77 -27.10 -6.51
N PRO A 488 8.26 -26.80 -7.74
CA PRO A 488 8.15 -25.41 -8.22
C PRO A 488 7.18 -24.54 -7.42
N ILE A 489 6.30 -25.14 -6.60
CA ILE A 489 5.36 -24.41 -5.75
C ILE A 489 6.08 -23.81 -4.52
N ALA A 490 7.29 -24.28 -4.21
CA ALA A 490 8.03 -23.87 -3.01
C ALA A 490 8.24 -22.35 -2.93
N SER A 491 8.63 -21.70 -4.02
CA SER A 491 8.87 -20.25 -4.03
C SER A 491 7.59 -19.45 -3.72
N VAL A 492 6.50 -19.77 -4.40
CA VAL A 492 5.24 -19.05 -4.20
C VAL A 492 4.65 -19.28 -2.80
N LEU A 493 4.83 -20.48 -2.22
CA LEU A 493 4.45 -20.75 -0.83
C LEU A 493 5.31 -19.95 0.15
N GLY A 494 6.63 -19.95 -0.06
CA GLY A 494 7.55 -19.16 0.75
C GLY A 494 7.21 -17.66 0.74
N LEU A 495 6.70 -17.15 -0.37
CA LEU A 495 6.15 -15.80 -0.48
C LEU A 495 4.80 -15.65 0.24
N ALA A 496 3.91 -16.62 0.10
CA ALA A 496 2.60 -16.58 0.74
C ALA A 496 2.67 -16.65 2.27
N TYR A 497 3.72 -17.25 2.84
CA TYR A 497 3.98 -17.25 4.29
C TYR A 497 4.45 -15.90 4.82
N ARG A 498 4.77 -14.94 3.95
CA ARG A 498 5.27 -13.63 4.36
C ARG A 498 4.16 -12.80 4.99
N LYS A 499 4.53 -12.07 6.02
CA LYS A 499 3.65 -11.19 6.76
C LYS A 499 4.29 -9.80 6.85
N LEU A 500 3.49 -8.75 6.80
CA LEU A 500 3.99 -7.38 6.96
C LEU A 500 4.43 -7.16 8.42
N ASP A 501 5.68 -6.73 8.59
CA ASP A 501 6.21 -6.35 9.90
C ASP A 501 6.00 -4.86 10.15
N VAL A 502 4.80 -4.49 10.54
CA VAL A 502 4.42 -3.09 10.80
C VAL A 502 5.18 -2.50 12.00
N PHE A 503 5.53 -3.31 13.00
CA PHE A 503 6.14 -2.84 14.25
C PHE A 503 7.64 -3.11 14.39
N GLY A 504 8.28 -3.78 13.43
CA GLY A 504 9.70 -4.13 13.51
C GLY A 504 9.99 -5.29 14.44
N TYR A 505 9.03 -6.18 14.64
CA TYR A 505 9.18 -7.37 15.48
C TYR A 505 10.36 -8.25 15.05
N TYR A 506 10.57 -8.36 13.76
CA TYR A 506 11.62 -9.22 13.22
C TYR A 506 13.07 -8.68 13.44
N LYS A 507 13.25 -7.43 13.83
CA LYS A 507 14.56 -6.96 14.31
C LYS A 507 15.07 -7.75 15.50
N PHE A 508 14.16 -8.39 16.24
CA PHE A 508 14.46 -9.17 17.45
C PHE A 508 14.43 -10.68 17.23
N VAL A 509 14.14 -11.15 16.02
CA VAL A 509 14.13 -12.56 15.66
C VAL A 509 15.41 -12.88 14.92
N THR A 510 16.21 -13.80 15.44
CA THR A 510 17.51 -14.21 14.88
C THR A 510 17.42 -14.95 13.53
N ALA A 511 16.20 -15.27 13.06
CA ALA A 511 16.00 -15.93 11.78
C ALA A 511 15.81 -14.89 10.65
N VAL A 512 16.49 -15.12 9.52
CA VAL A 512 16.33 -14.31 8.31
C VAL A 512 14.96 -14.56 7.71
N LYS A 513 13.95 -13.75 8.10
CA LYS A 513 12.56 -13.90 7.66
C LYS A 513 11.96 -12.64 7.02
N ASN A 514 12.75 -11.57 6.85
CA ASN A 514 12.16 -10.24 6.61
C ASN A 514 12.76 -9.45 5.49
N ILE A 515 13.43 -10.11 4.58
CA ILE A 515 14.02 -9.40 3.46
C ILE A 515 12.91 -8.69 2.69
N ASN A 516 13.11 -7.41 2.49
CA ASN A 516 12.24 -6.60 1.65
C ASN A 516 13.09 -5.55 0.95
N LEU A 517 13.27 -5.71 -0.35
CA LEU A 517 14.06 -4.84 -1.20
C LEU A 517 13.25 -3.72 -1.86
N LEU A 518 11.97 -3.54 -1.48
CA LEU A 518 11.20 -2.41 -2.02
C LEU A 518 11.80 -1.08 -1.56
N PRO A 519 12.01 -0.12 -2.46
CA PRO A 519 12.37 1.23 -2.09
C PRO A 519 11.23 1.86 -1.26
N ASN A 520 11.59 2.78 -0.34
CA ASN A 520 10.65 3.49 0.56
C ASN A 520 9.84 2.58 1.53
N ARG A 521 10.28 1.33 1.77
CA ARG A 521 9.64 0.42 2.72
C ARG A 521 9.47 1.01 4.13
N ASP A 522 10.41 1.83 4.59
CA ASP A 522 10.34 2.44 5.91
C ASP A 522 9.27 3.55 5.99
N ALA A 523 9.07 4.31 4.92
CA ALA A 523 7.99 5.29 4.83
C ALA A 523 6.61 4.60 4.79
N ILE A 524 6.46 3.54 4.01
CA ILE A 524 5.24 2.73 3.94
C ILE A 524 4.96 2.09 5.30
N ARG A 525 6.00 1.58 5.97
CA ARG A 525 5.90 1.02 7.31
C ARG A 525 5.45 2.04 8.35
N GLN A 526 5.97 3.27 8.32
CA GLN A 526 5.54 4.36 9.20
C GLN A 526 4.08 4.73 8.95
N GLN A 527 3.65 4.82 7.69
CA GLN A 527 2.25 5.09 7.36
C GLN A 527 1.31 3.98 7.86
N ASN A 528 1.67 2.71 7.64
CA ASN A 528 0.88 1.58 8.12
C ASN A 528 0.85 1.51 9.65
N LYS A 529 1.95 1.84 10.32
CA LYS A 529 2.01 1.98 11.77
C LYS A 529 1.07 3.07 12.28
N LEU A 530 1.03 4.23 11.64
CA LEU A 530 0.11 5.31 11.99
C LEU A 530 -1.35 4.92 11.76
N LYS A 531 -1.68 4.30 10.63
CA LYS A 531 -3.04 3.78 10.35
C LYS A 531 -3.48 2.75 11.38
N PHE A 532 -2.61 1.81 11.75
CA PHE A 532 -2.90 0.81 12.77
C PHE A 532 -3.11 1.45 14.14
N LEU A 533 -2.20 2.35 14.56
CA LEU A 533 -2.29 3.03 15.86
C LEU A 533 -3.54 3.93 15.93
N SER A 534 -3.91 4.62 14.86
CA SER A 534 -5.12 5.44 14.83
C SER A 534 -6.39 4.57 14.93
N GLY A 535 -6.43 3.44 14.22
CA GLY A 535 -7.54 2.49 14.32
C GLY A 535 -7.67 1.83 15.69
N PHE A 536 -6.54 1.53 16.35
CA PHE A 536 -6.51 0.97 17.69
C PHE A 536 -6.85 2.03 18.75
N ALA A 537 -6.34 3.26 18.60
CA ALA A 537 -6.66 4.38 19.48
C ALA A 537 -8.17 4.69 19.44
N LEU A 538 -8.78 4.67 18.26
CA LEU A 538 -10.22 4.88 18.12
C LEU A 538 -11.04 3.81 18.87
N LYS A 539 -10.67 2.52 18.72
CA LYS A 539 -11.30 1.42 19.45
C LYS A 539 -11.05 1.49 20.95
N GLY A 540 -9.84 1.89 21.36
CA GLY A 540 -9.48 2.09 22.75
C GLY A 540 -10.25 3.24 23.40
N VAL A 541 -10.40 4.37 22.70
CA VAL A 541 -11.21 5.50 23.16
C VAL A 541 -12.68 5.10 23.25
N ALA A 542 -13.23 4.42 22.25
CA ALA A 542 -14.61 3.92 22.30
C ALA A 542 -14.83 2.94 23.47
N GLY A 543 -13.89 2.03 23.72
CA GLY A 543 -13.92 1.12 24.87
C GLY A 543 -13.77 1.83 26.21
N ALA A 544 -12.92 2.83 26.30
CA ALA A 544 -12.76 3.66 27.52
C ALA A 544 -14.02 4.46 27.82
N VAL A 545 -14.63 5.06 26.79
CA VAL A 545 -15.89 5.78 26.93
C VAL A 545 -17.01 4.82 27.39
N ALA A 546 -17.13 3.65 26.76
CA ALA A 546 -18.10 2.64 27.19
C ALA A 546 -17.84 2.15 28.63
N GLY A 547 -16.56 1.96 29.00
CA GLY A 547 -16.17 1.59 30.36
C GLY A 547 -16.51 2.67 31.40
N ILE A 548 -16.27 3.95 31.08
CA ILE A 548 -16.64 5.08 31.94
C ILE A 548 -18.17 5.14 32.09
N TYR A 549 -18.92 4.95 31.01
CA TYR A 549 -20.37 4.90 31.07
C TYR A 549 -20.89 3.76 31.96
N LEU A 550 -20.30 2.57 31.82
CA LEU A 550 -20.63 1.43 32.68
C LEU A 550 -20.32 1.72 34.16
N LEU A 551 -19.15 2.31 34.44
CA LEU A 551 -18.80 2.70 35.81
C LEU A 551 -19.76 3.76 36.38
N LEU A 552 -20.17 4.74 35.58
CA LEU A 552 -21.15 5.71 36.00
C LEU A 552 -22.53 5.10 36.27
N ILE A 553 -22.97 4.12 35.45
CA ILE A 553 -24.21 3.37 35.68
C ILE A 553 -24.12 2.57 36.98
N VAL A 554 -23.01 1.85 37.20
CA VAL A 554 -22.78 1.08 38.42
C VAL A 554 -22.72 2.00 39.65
N PHE A 555 -21.99 3.12 39.54
CA PHE A 555 -21.91 4.11 40.62
C PHE A 555 -23.29 4.74 40.94
N SER A 556 -24.05 5.10 39.89
CA SER A 556 -25.41 5.59 40.05
C SER A 556 -26.33 4.55 40.70
N TYR A 557 -26.18 3.27 40.32
CA TYR A 557 -26.93 2.19 40.93
C TYR A 557 -26.61 2.02 42.43
N PHE A 558 -25.32 2.07 42.79
CA PHE A 558 -24.88 2.01 44.20
C PHE A 558 -25.38 3.23 44.97
N GLN A 559 -25.32 4.43 44.40
CA GLN A 559 -25.81 5.66 45.04
C GLN A 559 -27.32 5.62 45.25
N ILE A 560 -28.07 5.13 44.25
CA ILE A 560 -29.52 4.96 44.38
C ILE A 560 -29.85 3.86 45.41
N SER A 561 -29.07 2.78 45.45
CA SER A 561 -29.24 1.70 46.41
C SER A 561 -28.97 2.11 47.88
N SER A 562 -27.90 2.92 48.06
CA SER A 562 -27.54 3.42 49.42
C SER A 562 -28.51 4.53 49.93
N ASN A 563 -29.12 5.27 48.98
CA ASN A 563 -30.08 6.34 49.32
C ASN A 563 -31.54 5.84 49.35
N LYS A 564 -31.80 4.55 49.13
CA LYS A 564 -33.17 3.98 49.17
C LYS A 564 -33.89 4.20 50.50
N GLU A 565 -33.17 4.18 51.62
CA GLU A 565 -33.77 4.47 52.95
C GLU A 565 -34.15 5.94 53.13
N GLN A 566 -33.48 6.87 52.47
CA GLN A 566 -33.85 8.30 52.47
C GLN A 566 -34.93 8.66 51.45
N LEU A 567 -35.08 7.85 50.39
CA LEU A 567 -36.10 8.07 49.34
C LEU A 567 -37.51 7.71 49.76
N VAL A 568 -37.68 6.86 50.80
CA VAL A 568 -39.00 6.54 51.38
C VAL A 568 -39.69 7.79 51.99
N GLN A 569 -38.92 8.86 52.29
CA GLN A 569 -39.42 10.15 52.78
C GLN A 569 -39.83 11.13 51.64
N PHE A 570 -39.64 10.74 50.38
CA PHE A 570 -39.88 11.63 49.22
C PHE A 570 -40.83 10.98 48.18
N ASP A 571 -41.82 10.18 48.59
CA ASP A 571 -42.80 9.60 47.68
C ASP A 571 -43.55 10.63 46.81
N GLU A 572 -43.72 11.86 47.32
CA GLU A 572 -44.33 12.95 46.56
C GLU A 572 -43.41 13.41 45.39
N ILE A 573 -42.09 13.49 45.61
CA ILE A 573 -41.13 13.95 44.60
C ILE A 573 -41.01 12.86 43.50
N GLN A 574 -41.11 11.60 43.87
CA GLN A 574 -41.09 10.49 42.90
C GLN A 574 -42.32 10.51 41.98
N MET A 575 -43.49 10.78 42.54
CA MET A 575 -44.73 10.94 41.77
C MET A 575 -44.65 12.16 40.84
N GLU A 576 -44.01 13.23 41.28
CA GLU A 576 -43.80 14.43 40.44
C GLU A 576 -42.79 14.14 39.29
N PHE A 577 -41.71 13.40 39.59
CA PHE A 577 -40.73 13.01 38.61
C PHE A 577 -41.33 12.09 37.53
N ASP A 578 -42.16 11.14 37.90
CA ASP A 578 -42.84 10.26 36.96
C ASP A 578 -43.88 11.01 36.12
N LYS A 579 -44.60 11.96 36.69
CA LYS A 579 -45.48 12.86 35.93
C LYS A 579 -44.68 13.70 34.92
N LEU A 580 -43.53 14.24 35.32
CA LEU A 580 -42.65 15.02 34.46
C LEU A 580 -42.07 14.18 33.31
N ASN A 581 -41.68 12.97 33.58
CA ASN A 581 -41.14 12.03 32.59
C ASN A 581 -42.21 11.63 31.54
N ILE A 582 -43.44 11.42 31.98
CA ILE A 582 -44.57 11.20 31.07
C ILE A 582 -44.85 12.44 30.21
N GLN A 583 -44.76 13.64 30.81
CA GLN A 583 -44.90 14.90 30.07
C GLN A 583 -43.77 15.10 29.07
N PHE A 584 -42.52 14.80 29.45
CA PHE A 584 -41.37 14.90 28.59
C PHE A 584 -41.46 13.94 27.39
N SER A 585 -41.88 12.71 27.62
CA SER A 585 -42.10 11.72 26.56
C SER A 585 -43.21 12.12 25.58
N LYS A 586 -44.28 12.72 26.09
CA LYS A 586 -45.37 13.29 25.26
C LYS A 586 -44.90 14.51 24.45
N LEU A 587 -44.10 15.38 25.04
CA LEU A 587 -43.52 16.54 24.35
C LEU A 587 -42.50 16.11 23.27
N ALA A 588 -41.66 15.11 23.57
CA ALA A 588 -40.73 14.55 22.61
C ALA A 588 -41.43 13.90 21.39
N LYS A 589 -42.57 13.23 21.65
CA LYS A 589 -43.38 12.65 20.59
C LYS A 589 -44.03 13.74 19.74
N LYS A 590 -44.60 14.79 20.37
CA LYS A 590 -45.21 15.94 19.72
C LYS A 590 -44.19 16.73 18.90
N ARG A 591 -42.94 16.86 19.40
CA ARG A 591 -41.83 17.50 18.68
C ARG A 591 -41.47 16.74 17.43
N ARG A 592 -41.40 15.39 17.47
CA ARG A 592 -41.13 14.55 16.30
C ARG A 592 -42.25 14.64 15.26
N GLU A 593 -43.51 14.69 15.69
CA GLU A 593 -44.66 14.86 14.80
C GLU A 593 -44.65 16.24 14.14
N MET A 594 -44.34 17.30 14.93
CA MET A 594 -44.23 18.65 14.40
C MET A 594 -43.06 18.81 13.43
N GLN A 595 -41.94 18.13 13.69
CA GLN A 595 -40.77 18.10 12.79
C GLN A 595 -41.09 17.40 11.45
N LYS A 596 -41.80 16.27 11.51
CA LYS A 596 -42.31 15.61 10.31
C LYS A 596 -43.29 16.48 9.52
N SER A 597 -44.16 17.24 10.22
CA SER A 597 -45.10 18.16 9.58
C SER A 597 -44.38 19.37 8.95
N LEU A 598 -43.32 19.86 9.55
CA LEU A 598 -42.49 20.94 9.02
C LEU A 598 -41.70 20.46 7.75
N ASP A 599 -41.17 19.24 7.79
CA ASP A 599 -40.45 18.67 6.64
C ASP A 599 -41.42 18.39 5.47
N LEU A 600 -42.64 17.89 5.78
CA LEU A 600 -43.70 17.77 4.78
C LEU A 600 -44.11 19.16 4.22
N GLY A 601 -44.25 20.14 5.06
CA GLY A 601 -44.56 21.52 4.66
C GLY A 601 -43.49 22.14 3.76
N LYS A 602 -42.21 21.85 4.02
CA LYS A 602 -41.09 22.30 3.17
C LYS A 602 -41.11 21.62 1.82
N MET A 603 -41.37 20.30 1.75
CA MET A 603 -41.50 19.57 0.50
C MET A 603 -42.68 20.07 -0.34
N ILE A 604 -43.82 20.35 0.27
CA ILE A 604 -44.99 20.88 -0.41
C ILE A 604 -44.73 22.29 -0.94
N ASN A 605 -44.10 23.15 -0.18
CA ASN A 605 -43.78 24.53 -0.59
C ASN A 605 -42.78 24.59 -1.75
N SER A 606 -41.78 23.73 -1.77
CA SER A 606 -40.78 23.68 -2.84
C SER A 606 -41.44 23.23 -4.18
N ASN A 607 -42.30 22.23 -4.13
CA ASN A 607 -42.99 21.72 -5.30
C ASN A 607 -44.03 22.72 -5.82
N GLN A 608 -44.73 23.41 -4.94
CA GLN A 608 -45.67 24.47 -5.29
C GLN A 608 -45.01 25.64 -6.04
N ALA A 609 -43.89 26.13 -5.49
CA ALA A 609 -43.17 27.24 -6.11
C ALA A 609 -42.65 26.91 -7.52
N THR A 610 -42.16 25.69 -7.71
CA THR A 610 -41.70 25.22 -9.02
C THR A 610 -42.88 25.08 -9.98
N SER A 611 -44.00 24.49 -9.54
CA SER A 611 -45.23 24.35 -10.35
C SER A 611 -45.79 25.69 -10.80
N TYR A 612 -45.86 26.67 -9.89
CA TYR A 612 -46.35 28.03 -10.24
C TYR A 612 -45.42 28.74 -11.23
N ARG A 613 -44.13 28.66 -11.05
CA ARG A 613 -43.14 29.25 -11.98
C ARG A 613 -43.20 28.64 -13.35
N THR A 614 -43.31 27.32 -13.42
CA THR A 614 -43.45 26.58 -14.68
C THR A 614 -44.74 26.96 -15.39
N LEU A 615 -45.89 26.96 -14.69
CA LEU A 615 -47.18 27.36 -15.23
C LEU A 615 -47.15 28.81 -15.73
N ALA A 616 -46.55 29.72 -14.99
CA ALA A 616 -46.43 31.12 -15.41
C ALA A 616 -45.58 31.29 -16.68
N GLN A 617 -44.50 30.53 -16.82
CA GLN A 617 -43.68 30.56 -18.03
C GLN A 617 -44.42 29.96 -19.25
N VAL A 618 -45.14 28.86 -19.07
CA VAL A 618 -45.96 28.27 -20.11
C VAL A 618 -47.03 29.24 -20.55
N THR A 619 -47.79 29.82 -19.63
CA THR A 619 -48.87 30.77 -19.93
C THR A 619 -48.38 32.00 -20.71
N ARG A 620 -47.20 32.52 -20.32
CA ARG A 620 -46.56 33.65 -21.02
C ARG A 620 -45.99 33.31 -22.42
N SER A 621 -45.93 32.03 -22.75
CA SER A 621 -45.38 31.54 -24.02
C SER A 621 -46.46 31.28 -25.05
N VAL A 622 -47.73 31.33 -24.66
CA VAL A 622 -48.88 30.98 -25.53
C VAL A 622 -49.11 32.06 -26.57
N PRO A 623 -49.08 31.76 -27.88
CA PRO A 623 -49.52 32.69 -28.94
C PRO A 623 -51.03 32.94 -28.89
N LEU A 624 -51.47 34.07 -29.38
CA LEU A 624 -52.89 34.48 -29.37
C LEU A 624 -53.87 33.51 -30.05
N ARG A 625 -53.35 32.65 -30.91
CA ARG A 625 -54.14 31.66 -31.69
C ARG A 625 -53.99 30.22 -31.20
N VAL A 626 -53.42 30.04 -30.04
CA VAL A 626 -53.25 28.74 -29.42
C VAL A 626 -54.04 28.71 -28.11
N ASN A 627 -54.90 27.71 -27.96
CA ASN A 627 -55.63 27.43 -26.73
C ASN A 627 -55.16 26.07 -26.19
N PHE A 628 -54.87 25.95 -24.92
CA PHE A 628 -54.58 24.64 -24.34
C PHE A 628 -55.73 24.17 -23.45
N ASN A 629 -55.98 22.88 -23.51
CA ASN A 629 -57.09 22.24 -22.81
C ASN A 629 -56.66 21.64 -21.50
N LYS A 630 -55.39 21.15 -21.45
CA LYS A 630 -54.86 20.46 -20.29
C LYS A 630 -53.34 20.64 -20.19
N ILE A 631 -52.92 20.83 -18.98
CA ILE A 631 -51.49 20.80 -18.63
C ILE A 631 -51.33 19.75 -17.56
N THR A 632 -50.43 18.79 -17.79
CA THR A 632 -50.11 17.75 -16.82
C THR A 632 -48.66 17.90 -16.46
N PHE A 633 -48.38 18.08 -15.19
CA PHE A 633 -47.03 18.16 -14.61
C PHE A 633 -46.81 16.97 -13.70
N ASP A 634 -45.73 16.22 -13.89
CA ASP A 634 -45.41 15.02 -13.08
C ASP A 634 -44.86 15.33 -11.70
N GLY A 635 -44.63 16.59 -11.40
CA GLY A 635 -44.06 17.05 -10.11
C GLY A 635 -42.54 16.96 -10.07
N LYS A 636 -41.87 16.57 -11.15
CA LYS A 636 -40.41 16.44 -11.27
C LYS A 636 -39.86 17.24 -12.45
N ASP A 637 -39.79 16.66 -13.61
CA ASP A 637 -39.07 17.21 -14.76
C ASP A 637 -39.88 17.13 -16.08
N SER A 638 -41.07 16.57 -16.06
CA SER A 638 -41.88 16.39 -17.27
C SER A 638 -43.20 17.17 -17.20
N LEU A 639 -43.50 17.89 -18.28
CA LEU A 639 -44.70 18.65 -18.46
C LEU A 639 -45.32 18.32 -19.82
N ILE A 640 -46.58 17.92 -19.86
CA ILE A 640 -47.35 17.65 -21.06
C ILE A 640 -48.40 18.73 -21.24
N ILE A 641 -48.42 19.35 -22.40
CA ILE A 641 -49.38 20.41 -22.77
C ILE A 641 -50.23 19.88 -23.95
N GLU A 642 -51.53 19.81 -23.74
CA GLU A 642 -52.51 19.42 -24.74
C GLU A 642 -53.35 20.66 -25.09
N GLY A 643 -53.53 20.92 -26.36
CA GLY A 643 -54.23 22.11 -26.81
C GLY A 643 -54.69 22.06 -28.26
N MET A 644 -55.26 23.18 -28.73
CA MET A 644 -55.69 23.39 -30.07
C MET A 644 -55.09 24.68 -30.65
N ALA A 645 -54.73 24.65 -31.91
CA ALA A 645 -54.22 25.78 -32.67
C ALA A 645 -54.94 25.92 -34.04
N PHE A 646 -54.85 27.11 -34.58
CA PHE A 646 -55.48 27.36 -35.89
C PHE A 646 -54.61 27.00 -37.09
N SER A 647 -53.26 26.93 -36.86
CA SER A 647 -52.29 26.54 -37.89
C SER A 647 -51.13 25.77 -37.35
N ASP A 648 -50.43 25.05 -38.21
CA ASP A 648 -49.16 24.38 -37.83
C ASP A 648 -48.10 25.39 -37.41
N GLN A 649 -48.08 26.56 -38.02
CA GLN A 649 -47.15 27.62 -37.68
C GLN A 649 -47.37 28.15 -36.25
N ASP A 650 -48.63 28.19 -35.79
CA ASP A 650 -48.94 28.62 -34.41
C ASP A 650 -48.42 27.59 -33.40
N ILE A 651 -48.47 26.28 -33.73
CA ILE A 651 -47.91 25.22 -32.88
C ILE A 651 -46.38 25.30 -32.85
N LEU A 652 -45.75 25.50 -34.03
CA LEU A 652 -44.30 25.65 -34.11
C LEU A 652 -43.81 26.89 -33.36
N ASN A 653 -44.51 28.01 -33.50
CA ASN A 653 -44.20 29.23 -32.78
C ASN A 653 -44.35 29.03 -31.24
N PHE A 654 -45.37 28.26 -30.84
CA PHE A 654 -45.55 27.94 -29.42
C PHE A 654 -44.41 27.08 -28.90
N ILE A 655 -43.95 26.05 -29.63
CA ILE A 655 -42.80 25.24 -29.26
C ILE A 655 -41.54 26.08 -29.20
N ALA A 656 -41.31 26.96 -30.18
CA ALA A 656 -40.16 27.87 -30.17
C ALA A 656 -40.19 28.82 -28.95
N ASN A 657 -41.36 29.36 -28.61
CA ASN A 657 -41.54 30.22 -27.45
C ASN A 657 -41.28 29.47 -26.12
N LEU A 658 -41.69 28.18 -26.05
CA LEU A 658 -41.43 27.33 -24.90
C LEU A 658 -39.91 27.02 -24.77
N ASN A 659 -39.24 26.66 -25.85
CA ASN A 659 -37.81 26.40 -25.87
C ASN A 659 -36.96 27.63 -25.54
N ALA A 660 -37.50 28.84 -25.75
CA ALA A 660 -36.83 30.09 -25.36
C ALA A 660 -36.93 30.41 -23.84
N LYS A 661 -37.65 29.62 -23.06
CA LYS A 661 -37.81 29.89 -21.61
C LYS A 661 -36.76 29.23 -20.78
N SER A 662 -36.37 29.90 -19.73
CA SER A 662 -35.24 29.48 -18.86
C SER A 662 -35.46 28.18 -18.09
N LEU A 663 -36.72 27.83 -17.76
CA LEU A 663 -37.06 26.61 -17.01
C LEU A 663 -37.33 25.41 -17.94
N ILE A 664 -37.45 25.60 -19.24
CA ILE A 664 -37.70 24.53 -20.19
C ILE A 664 -36.36 24.14 -20.84
N GLU A 665 -36.00 22.87 -20.76
CA GLU A 665 -34.79 22.31 -21.41
C GLU A 665 -35.10 22.04 -22.87
N GLN A 666 -36.24 21.38 -23.13
CA GLN A 666 -36.66 21.01 -24.48
C GLN A 666 -38.18 20.85 -24.54
N ALA A 667 -38.82 21.48 -25.50
CA ALA A 667 -40.19 21.25 -25.86
C ALA A 667 -40.27 20.64 -27.26
N SER A 668 -41.01 19.57 -27.42
CA SER A 668 -41.17 18.84 -28.67
C SER A 668 -42.64 18.46 -28.92
N LEU A 669 -43.05 18.44 -30.18
CA LEU A 669 -44.35 17.97 -30.56
C LEU A 669 -44.44 16.45 -30.45
N ALA A 670 -45.37 15.96 -29.62
CA ALA A 670 -45.60 14.53 -29.48
C ALA A 670 -46.64 13.99 -30.48
N THR A 671 -47.78 14.67 -30.60
CA THR A 671 -48.82 14.29 -31.53
C THR A 671 -49.56 15.53 -32.07
N MET A 672 -50.07 15.42 -33.30
CA MET A 672 -50.94 16.39 -33.91
C MET A 672 -52.10 15.68 -34.60
N LYS A 673 -53.32 16.11 -34.35
CA LYS A 673 -54.53 15.57 -34.93
C LYS A 673 -55.39 16.71 -35.50
N VAL A 674 -55.99 16.52 -36.68
CA VAL A 674 -56.97 17.44 -37.23
C VAL A 674 -58.31 17.02 -36.69
N GLU A 675 -58.99 17.85 -35.92
CA GLU A 675 -60.41 17.62 -35.55
C GLU A 675 -61.32 18.21 -36.65
N ASN A 676 -61.92 17.35 -37.43
CA ASN A 676 -62.96 17.72 -38.31
C ASN A 676 -64.30 17.84 -37.55
N SER A 677 -64.68 19.02 -37.16
CA SER A 677 -66.04 19.23 -36.65
C SER A 677 -66.99 19.36 -37.81
N GLU A 678 -67.76 18.32 -38.08
CA GLU A 678 -68.94 18.39 -38.92
C GLU A 678 -70.05 19.16 -38.17
N THR A 679 -70.08 20.47 -38.31
CA THR A 679 -71.36 21.25 -38.29
C THR A 679 -71.04 22.72 -38.60
N THR A 680 -71.71 23.19 -39.67
CA THR A 680 -72.02 24.58 -40.07
C THR A 680 -70.90 25.58 -40.34
N ALA A 681 -70.75 25.86 -41.64
CA ALA A 681 -70.32 27.12 -42.26
C ALA A 681 -69.33 28.00 -41.51
N GLY A 682 -68.07 27.72 -41.67
CA GLY A 682 -66.94 28.56 -41.24
C GLY A 682 -65.71 27.74 -41.22
N ASN A 683 -64.82 27.91 -42.22
CA ASN A 683 -63.60 27.17 -42.45
C ASN A 683 -62.55 27.44 -41.35
N ASN A 684 -62.68 26.80 -40.20
CA ASN A 684 -61.73 26.86 -39.11
C ASN A 684 -61.41 25.44 -38.63
N ASN A 685 -60.59 24.72 -39.44
CA ASN A 685 -59.99 23.46 -38.98
C ASN A 685 -59.04 23.73 -37.87
N LYS A 686 -59.49 23.52 -36.62
CA LYS A 686 -58.63 23.55 -35.44
C LYS A 686 -57.81 22.26 -35.38
N LYS A 687 -56.51 22.37 -35.10
CA LYS A 687 -55.58 21.25 -34.97
C LYS A 687 -55.28 21.01 -33.49
N GLY A 688 -55.65 19.84 -33.03
CA GLY A 688 -55.27 19.39 -31.69
C GLY A 688 -53.78 19.00 -31.65
N PHE A 689 -53.07 19.39 -30.64
CA PHE A 689 -51.66 19.06 -30.44
C PHE A 689 -51.38 18.58 -29.02
N VAL A 690 -50.30 17.78 -28.89
CA VAL A 690 -49.68 17.41 -27.62
C VAL A 690 -48.23 17.77 -27.71
N ILE A 691 -47.76 18.57 -26.79
CA ILE A 691 -46.34 18.98 -26.64
C ILE A 691 -45.80 18.38 -25.35
N ASN A 692 -44.70 17.68 -25.46
CA ASN A 692 -43.91 17.21 -24.33
C ASN A 692 -42.81 18.22 -24.05
N CYS A 693 -42.73 18.69 -22.82
CA CYS A 693 -41.69 19.60 -22.35
C CYS A 693 -40.89 18.92 -21.26
N LYS A 694 -39.60 18.93 -21.42
CA LYS A 694 -38.64 18.55 -20.37
C LYS A 694 -38.15 19.83 -19.66
N LEU A 695 -38.24 19.84 -18.34
CA LEU A 695 -37.82 20.95 -17.53
C LEU A 695 -36.36 20.81 -17.16
N LYS A 696 -35.63 21.92 -17.01
CA LYS A 696 -34.28 21.93 -16.48
C LYS A 696 -34.33 21.54 -15.01
N ALA A 697 -33.45 20.64 -14.60
CA ALA A 697 -33.26 20.34 -13.20
C ALA A 697 -32.83 21.64 -12.47
N THR A 698 -33.66 22.09 -11.50
CA THR A 698 -33.40 23.27 -10.64
C THR A 698 -32.57 22.87 -9.43
#